data_fd911d16c0babfa106e0d9e7c5a56a11
#
_entry.id   fd911d16c0babfa106e0d9e7c5a56a11
#
_cell.length_a   1.000
_cell.length_b   1.000
_cell.length_c   1.000
_cell.angle_alpha   90.00
_cell.angle_beta   90.00
_cell.angle_gamma   90.00
#
_symmetry.space_group_name_H-M   'P 1'
#
loop_
_entity.id
_entity.type
_entity.pdbx_description
1 polymer ?
#
loop_
_entity_poly.entity_id
_entity_poly.type
_entity_poly.pdbx_seq_one_letter_code
_entity_poly.pdbx_strand_id
1 'polypeptide(L)'
;MMYFSLTLNTVIQFDGTPDRPVSNAIAILRRDMEKTLDITQAPANMIHITQPCPEMPDESWVIEITKKEILIKYNGSLGCVYALLFISRKFLGIPPFWFWNDQTFQKRPGKNIPEGIWHSPEYAVRFRGWFVNDEVLIDNWDDNQSEEHWRLVFEAILRCGGNMTIPGTDCNSKKNASLAASMGLWITHHHAEPLGAEMFLRIFPDEIPSYFTNSHLFEQLWEKAVIEQKNYQVIWGLGFRGQGDRPFWDDDPQYKEAKQRGKLISDIIKKQLEIIKRHVPSPVYCVNIYGEIAELYRGGFLDIPQGVIKIWADNGYGRMVSRRQGNSNPRIYALPAGDDSGPHGIYYHCSFHDLQASNHLTMSPNSADFLTDELGKALSANAKEYWIVNSGSVKPHVHPLDLLQKMWRHGQIDVNKWRVSYVYTYYGYEAAEELAALFYEYANCTAKYGSQDDERAGEQLWHHPVRELLCQWMSGDTKTCLESLFWLTGNKPFAEQVKFLKNICDETLHKWESFIERCRKLLPLLNADSQKLFCDSIFLHGRLHYHGAAGAKFFCESFLTFITGDVCMAFRLADESHSHFLQSVTILTEAEHDKWAGYYKGDCLTDVRLTAINLNALVSYLRVLGDGPSFNKWEKDFLTEASERNVALLSSKQRAMTNEELAKDLAAAFSSKNAP
;
A
#
# COMPACT_ATOMS: atom_id res chain seq x y z
N MET A 1 -35.58 -30.61 -2.64
CA MET A 1 -35.11 -29.40 -3.35
C MET A 1 -34.51 -29.85 -4.66
N MET A 2 -34.83 -29.14 -5.76
CA MET A 2 -34.17 -29.37 -7.04
C MET A 2 -32.86 -28.57 -7.06
N TYR A 3 -31.86 -29.06 -7.77
CA TYR A 3 -30.52 -28.48 -7.82
C TYR A 3 -30.01 -28.39 -9.24
N PHE A 4 -29.32 -27.33 -9.55
CA PHE A 4 -28.43 -27.25 -10.71
C PHE A 4 -27.10 -27.90 -10.35
N SER A 5 -26.58 -28.77 -11.20
CA SER A 5 -25.26 -29.39 -10.99
C SER A 5 -24.21 -28.65 -11.79
N LEU A 6 -23.41 -27.81 -11.14
CA LEU A 6 -22.28 -27.12 -11.75
C LEU A 6 -21.08 -28.10 -11.80
N THR A 7 -20.60 -28.37 -13.00
CA THR A 7 -19.46 -29.28 -13.29
C THR A 7 -18.52 -28.69 -14.33
N LEU A 8 -17.35 -29.27 -14.56
CA LEU A 8 -16.47 -28.84 -15.65
C LEU A 8 -17.11 -28.98 -17.04
N ASN A 9 -18.10 -29.84 -17.21
CA ASN A 9 -18.84 -30.00 -18.46
C ASN A 9 -19.92 -28.91 -18.66
N THR A 10 -20.15 -28.04 -17.69
CA THR A 10 -21.13 -26.95 -17.81
C THR A 10 -20.72 -26.00 -18.92
N VAL A 11 -21.60 -25.84 -19.91
CA VAL A 11 -21.38 -24.95 -21.05
C VAL A 11 -21.74 -23.52 -20.65
N ILE A 12 -20.89 -22.57 -20.99
CA ILE A 12 -21.17 -21.14 -20.85
C ILE A 12 -21.55 -20.63 -22.25
N GLN A 13 -22.81 -20.29 -22.44
CA GLN A 13 -23.35 -19.78 -23.71
C GLN A 13 -23.72 -18.30 -23.55
N PHE A 14 -23.34 -17.50 -24.53
CA PHE A 14 -23.65 -16.08 -24.62
C PHE A 14 -24.50 -15.83 -25.87
N ASP A 15 -25.56 -15.02 -25.74
CA ASP A 15 -26.40 -14.64 -26.89
C ASP A 15 -25.69 -13.60 -27.76
N GLY A 16 -25.08 -14.06 -28.85
CA GLY A 16 -24.30 -13.24 -29.77
C GLY A 16 -22.79 -13.26 -29.47
N THR A 17 -22.12 -12.13 -29.63
CA THR A 17 -20.66 -12.01 -29.40
C THR A 17 -20.40 -11.17 -28.15
N PRO A 18 -19.78 -11.75 -27.10
CA PRO A 18 -19.44 -11.00 -25.91
C PRO A 18 -18.38 -9.93 -26.22
N ASP A 19 -18.46 -8.79 -25.57
CA ASP A 19 -17.40 -7.81 -25.56
C ASP A 19 -16.16 -8.30 -24.79
N ARG A 20 -15.10 -7.52 -24.80
CA ARG A 20 -13.84 -7.92 -24.23
C ARG A 20 -13.88 -8.11 -22.70
N PRO A 21 -14.51 -7.23 -21.90
CA PRO A 21 -14.71 -7.43 -20.46
C PRO A 21 -15.48 -8.71 -20.13
N VAL A 22 -16.57 -8.98 -20.83
CA VAL A 22 -17.39 -10.19 -20.62
C VAL A 22 -16.60 -11.43 -21.02
N SER A 23 -15.87 -11.40 -22.15
CA SER A 23 -15.00 -12.51 -22.58
C SER A 23 -13.93 -12.84 -21.54
N ASN A 24 -13.28 -11.82 -20.97
CA ASN A 24 -12.33 -11.99 -19.89
C ASN A 24 -12.98 -12.60 -18.63
N ALA A 25 -14.17 -12.15 -18.24
CA ALA A 25 -14.89 -12.69 -17.09
C ALA A 25 -15.33 -14.15 -17.29
N ILE A 26 -15.72 -14.54 -18.52
CA ILE A 26 -16.00 -15.94 -18.86
C ILE A 26 -14.72 -16.79 -18.71
N ALA A 27 -13.57 -16.29 -19.17
CA ALA A 27 -12.29 -16.99 -19.00
C ALA A 27 -11.91 -17.13 -17.52
N ILE A 28 -12.11 -16.09 -16.72
CA ILE A 28 -11.91 -16.13 -15.26
C ILE A 28 -12.81 -17.20 -14.61
N LEU A 29 -14.11 -17.24 -14.94
CA LEU A 29 -15.01 -18.25 -14.37
C LEU A 29 -14.61 -19.67 -14.78
N ARG A 30 -14.19 -19.90 -16.03
CA ARG A 30 -13.67 -21.22 -16.49
C ARG A 30 -12.45 -21.64 -15.71
N ARG A 31 -11.44 -20.76 -15.57
CA ARG A 31 -10.26 -21.02 -14.73
C ARG A 31 -10.65 -21.37 -13.29
N ASP A 32 -11.62 -20.65 -12.73
CA ASP A 32 -12.10 -20.87 -11.37
C ASP A 32 -12.83 -22.22 -11.21
N MET A 33 -13.58 -22.64 -12.24
CA MET A 33 -14.13 -23.99 -12.32
C MET A 33 -13.03 -25.04 -12.35
N GLU A 34 -12.00 -24.87 -13.16
CA GLU A 34 -10.85 -25.78 -13.25
C GLU A 34 -10.06 -25.90 -11.95
N LYS A 35 -10.02 -24.84 -11.16
CA LYS A 35 -9.39 -24.84 -9.82
C LYS A 35 -10.17 -25.62 -8.78
N THR A 36 -11.50 -25.66 -8.89
CA THR A 36 -12.39 -26.15 -7.83
C THR A 36 -13.16 -27.43 -8.19
N LEU A 37 -13.21 -27.81 -9.48
CA LEU A 37 -13.97 -28.95 -9.97
C LEU A 37 -13.06 -29.96 -10.65
N ASP A 38 -13.41 -31.26 -10.47
CA ASP A 38 -12.78 -32.38 -11.15
C ASP A 38 -13.50 -32.72 -12.46
N ILE A 39 -12.81 -33.47 -13.33
CA ILE A 39 -13.40 -34.09 -14.51
C ILE A 39 -14.50 -35.06 -14.06
N THR A 40 -15.66 -34.98 -14.70
CA THR A 40 -16.82 -35.83 -14.39
C THR A 40 -17.47 -36.30 -15.67
N GLN A 41 -18.18 -37.45 -15.59
CA GLN A 41 -19.07 -37.96 -16.64
C GLN A 41 -20.48 -37.38 -16.59
N ALA A 42 -20.77 -36.45 -15.67
CA ALA A 42 -22.08 -35.82 -15.56
C ALA A 42 -22.48 -35.12 -16.88
N PRO A 43 -23.78 -35.16 -17.24
CA PRO A 43 -24.27 -34.47 -18.43
C PRO A 43 -23.99 -32.96 -18.35
N ALA A 44 -23.75 -32.33 -19.48
CA ALA A 44 -23.53 -30.89 -19.57
C ALA A 44 -24.84 -30.14 -19.20
N ASN A 45 -24.73 -29.23 -18.25
CA ASN A 45 -25.69 -28.18 -17.97
C ASN A 45 -25.23 -26.85 -18.56
N MET A 46 -26.02 -25.81 -18.50
CA MET A 46 -25.75 -24.54 -19.18
C MET A 46 -25.80 -23.35 -18.23
N ILE A 47 -24.85 -22.48 -18.35
CA ILE A 47 -24.93 -21.08 -17.92
C ILE A 47 -25.25 -20.27 -19.17
N HIS A 48 -26.42 -19.66 -19.21
CA HIS A 48 -26.90 -18.88 -20.35
C HIS A 48 -26.83 -17.38 -19.99
N ILE A 49 -26.13 -16.62 -20.80
CA ILE A 49 -25.95 -15.17 -20.64
C ILE A 49 -26.73 -14.49 -21.76
N THR A 50 -27.74 -13.69 -21.43
CA THR A 50 -28.56 -12.95 -22.41
C THR A 50 -27.80 -11.80 -23.04
N GLN A 51 -28.42 -11.11 -24.00
CA GLN A 51 -28.02 -9.75 -24.40
C GLN A 51 -28.23 -8.78 -23.22
N PRO A 52 -27.52 -7.63 -23.18
CA PRO A 52 -27.76 -6.59 -22.19
C PRO A 52 -29.22 -6.13 -22.16
N CYS A 53 -29.75 -5.87 -20.97
CA CYS A 53 -31.10 -5.40 -20.70
C CYS A 53 -31.05 -3.90 -20.31
N PRO A 54 -31.18 -2.94 -21.25
CA PRO A 54 -31.00 -1.51 -20.97
C PRO A 54 -32.00 -0.91 -19.97
N GLU A 55 -33.13 -1.59 -19.74
CA GLU A 55 -34.14 -1.19 -18.75
C GLU A 55 -33.73 -1.48 -17.29
N MET A 56 -32.72 -2.29 -17.09
CA MET A 56 -32.15 -2.55 -15.77
C MET A 56 -31.16 -1.41 -15.40
N PRO A 57 -30.96 -1.13 -14.11
CA PRO A 57 -29.92 -0.21 -13.67
C PRO A 57 -28.52 -0.61 -14.19
N ASP A 58 -27.66 0.37 -14.47
CA ASP A 58 -26.29 0.11 -14.90
C ASP A 58 -25.52 -0.73 -13.86
N GLU A 59 -24.60 -1.57 -14.32
CA GLU A 59 -23.84 -2.56 -13.50
C GLU A 59 -24.71 -3.61 -12.79
N SER A 60 -26.03 -3.63 -12.97
CA SER A 60 -26.92 -4.59 -12.30
C SER A 60 -27.02 -5.91 -13.03
N TRP A 61 -27.39 -6.94 -12.28
CA TRP A 61 -27.62 -8.30 -12.79
C TRP A 61 -28.68 -9.05 -11.99
N VAL A 62 -29.32 -10.02 -12.66
CA VAL A 62 -30.19 -11.02 -12.06
C VAL A 62 -29.73 -12.40 -12.52
N ILE A 63 -29.57 -13.33 -11.59
CA ILE A 63 -29.25 -14.74 -11.85
C ILE A 63 -30.44 -15.59 -11.44
N GLU A 64 -31.06 -16.27 -12.41
CA GLU A 64 -32.15 -17.23 -12.20
C GLU A 64 -31.59 -18.65 -12.32
N ILE A 65 -31.71 -19.46 -11.28
CA ILE A 65 -31.18 -20.82 -11.24
C ILE A 65 -32.32 -21.82 -11.24
N THR A 66 -32.36 -22.66 -12.25
CA THR A 66 -33.25 -23.80 -12.38
C THR A 66 -32.45 -25.11 -12.38
N LYS A 67 -33.11 -26.25 -12.36
CA LYS A 67 -32.44 -27.56 -12.47
C LYS A 67 -31.63 -27.72 -13.76
N LYS A 68 -32.01 -27.03 -14.84
CA LYS A 68 -31.40 -27.20 -16.19
C LYS A 68 -30.39 -26.14 -16.54
N GLU A 69 -30.57 -24.91 -16.08
CA GLU A 69 -29.75 -23.79 -16.46
C GLU A 69 -29.59 -22.75 -15.35
N ILE A 70 -28.53 -21.97 -15.46
CA ILE A 70 -28.33 -20.70 -14.79
C ILE A 70 -28.50 -19.60 -15.86
N LEU A 71 -29.56 -18.81 -15.76
CA LEU A 71 -29.83 -17.69 -16.67
C LEU A 71 -29.31 -16.40 -16.05
N ILE A 72 -28.48 -15.65 -16.78
CA ILE A 72 -27.91 -14.36 -16.37
C ILE A 72 -28.50 -13.25 -17.23
N LYS A 73 -29.25 -12.33 -16.61
CA LYS A 73 -29.70 -11.06 -17.19
C LYS A 73 -28.88 -9.93 -16.56
N TYR A 74 -28.48 -8.92 -17.34
CA TYR A 74 -27.60 -7.87 -16.85
C TYR A 74 -27.72 -6.59 -17.66
N ASN A 75 -27.22 -5.47 -17.12
CA ASN A 75 -27.01 -4.23 -17.87
C ASN A 75 -25.56 -3.74 -17.70
N GLY A 76 -24.98 -3.25 -18.81
CA GLY A 76 -23.57 -2.88 -18.89
C GLY A 76 -22.61 -4.06 -18.77
N SER A 77 -21.44 -4.00 -19.37
CA SER A 77 -20.45 -5.09 -19.34
C SER A 77 -20.08 -5.52 -17.90
N LEU A 78 -19.96 -4.55 -16.99
CA LEU A 78 -19.65 -4.83 -15.58
C LEU A 78 -20.77 -5.59 -14.86
N GLY A 79 -22.04 -5.41 -15.23
CA GLY A 79 -23.12 -6.22 -14.70
C GLY A 79 -22.90 -7.70 -14.97
N CYS A 80 -22.54 -8.07 -16.21
CA CYS A 80 -22.19 -9.45 -16.56
C CYS A 80 -20.94 -9.93 -15.82
N VAL A 81 -19.88 -9.12 -15.78
CA VAL A 81 -18.63 -9.45 -15.05
C VAL A 81 -18.94 -9.78 -13.59
N TYR A 82 -19.72 -8.94 -12.91
CA TYR A 82 -20.08 -9.18 -11.50
C TYR A 82 -20.98 -10.39 -11.30
N ALA A 83 -21.88 -10.70 -12.24
CA ALA A 83 -22.70 -11.92 -12.18
C ALA A 83 -21.83 -13.18 -12.23
N LEU A 84 -20.85 -13.23 -13.15
CA LEU A 84 -19.91 -14.35 -13.29
C LEU A 84 -19.00 -14.48 -12.06
N LEU A 85 -18.46 -13.37 -11.55
CA LEU A 85 -17.65 -13.36 -10.34
C LEU A 85 -18.48 -13.69 -9.07
N PHE A 86 -19.78 -13.36 -9.05
CA PHE A 86 -20.69 -13.83 -7.99
C PHE A 86 -20.84 -15.34 -8.00
N ILE A 87 -21.02 -15.97 -9.17
CA ILE A 87 -21.06 -17.42 -9.31
C ILE A 87 -19.78 -18.06 -8.77
N SER A 88 -18.62 -17.52 -9.18
CA SER A 88 -17.31 -17.95 -8.69
C SER A 88 -17.21 -17.86 -7.16
N ARG A 89 -17.53 -16.70 -6.60
CA ARG A 89 -17.45 -16.49 -5.16
C ARG A 89 -18.46 -17.32 -4.37
N LYS A 90 -19.74 -17.28 -4.76
CA LYS A 90 -20.85 -17.85 -3.99
C LYS A 90 -20.90 -19.37 -4.07
N PHE A 91 -20.63 -19.93 -5.24
CA PHE A 91 -20.83 -21.35 -5.49
C PHE A 91 -19.52 -22.14 -5.61
N LEU A 92 -18.46 -21.55 -6.15
CA LEU A 92 -17.14 -22.20 -6.19
C LEU A 92 -16.29 -21.88 -4.95
N GLY A 93 -16.63 -20.84 -4.20
CA GLY A 93 -15.94 -20.50 -2.95
C GLY A 93 -14.65 -19.72 -3.14
N ILE A 94 -14.45 -19.04 -4.29
CA ILE A 94 -13.23 -18.27 -4.58
C ILE A 94 -13.38 -16.84 -4.04
N PRO A 95 -12.68 -16.46 -2.97
CA PRO A 95 -12.77 -15.13 -2.37
C PRO A 95 -12.06 -14.05 -3.20
N PRO A 96 -12.33 -12.75 -2.96
CA PRO A 96 -11.75 -11.66 -3.74
C PRO A 96 -10.22 -11.67 -3.83
N PHE A 97 -9.55 -11.89 -2.72
CA PHE A 97 -8.08 -11.89 -2.63
C PHE A 97 -7.49 -13.30 -2.65
N TRP A 98 -8.13 -14.25 -3.37
CA TRP A 98 -7.69 -15.64 -3.40
C TRP A 98 -6.21 -15.80 -3.78
N PHE A 99 -5.75 -15.03 -4.76
CA PHE A 99 -4.35 -15.07 -5.20
C PHE A 99 -3.41 -14.43 -4.17
N TRP A 100 -3.78 -13.24 -3.68
CA TRP A 100 -2.97 -12.42 -2.79
C TRP A 100 -2.86 -13.00 -1.37
N ASN A 101 -3.82 -13.83 -0.96
CA ASN A 101 -3.86 -14.56 0.30
C ASN A 101 -3.62 -16.08 0.12
N ASP A 102 -2.91 -16.49 -0.93
CA ASP A 102 -2.45 -17.88 -1.14
C ASP A 102 -3.55 -18.95 -0.95
N GLN A 103 -4.80 -18.66 -1.38
CA GLN A 103 -5.88 -19.60 -1.19
C GLN A 103 -5.73 -20.84 -2.07
N THR A 104 -5.82 -22.01 -1.46
CA THR A 104 -5.85 -23.32 -2.12
C THR A 104 -7.28 -23.84 -2.22
N PHE A 105 -7.56 -24.66 -3.19
CA PHE A 105 -8.91 -25.19 -3.42
C PHE A 105 -8.87 -26.70 -3.62
N GLN A 106 -9.69 -27.43 -2.86
CA GLN A 106 -9.90 -28.85 -3.08
C GLN A 106 -10.89 -29.06 -4.22
N LYS A 107 -10.48 -29.83 -5.23
CA LYS A 107 -11.35 -30.19 -6.35
C LYS A 107 -12.44 -31.15 -5.92
N ARG A 108 -13.62 -31.01 -6.57
CA ARG A 108 -14.81 -31.82 -6.30
C ARG A 108 -15.45 -32.22 -7.64
N PRO A 109 -16.13 -33.38 -7.73
CA PRO A 109 -16.77 -33.83 -8.97
C PRO A 109 -17.85 -32.87 -9.52
N GLY A 110 -18.40 -32.01 -8.66
CA GLY A 110 -19.37 -30.99 -9.01
C GLY A 110 -19.92 -30.29 -7.77
N LYS A 111 -20.70 -29.24 -8.01
CA LYS A 111 -21.37 -28.46 -6.98
C LYS A 111 -22.87 -28.41 -7.25
N ASN A 112 -23.67 -28.90 -6.33
CA ASN A 112 -25.12 -28.77 -6.37
C ASN A 112 -25.53 -27.39 -5.86
N ILE A 113 -26.16 -26.60 -6.73
CA ILE A 113 -26.64 -25.26 -6.44
C ILE A 113 -28.16 -25.29 -6.35
N PRO A 114 -28.77 -24.83 -5.24
CA PRO A 114 -30.23 -24.81 -5.11
C PRO A 114 -30.87 -23.85 -6.12
N GLU A 115 -32.06 -24.20 -6.60
CA GLU A 115 -32.86 -23.28 -7.41
C GLU A 115 -33.17 -22.00 -6.65
N GLY A 116 -33.21 -20.87 -7.36
CA GLY A 116 -33.50 -19.58 -6.77
C GLY A 116 -33.14 -18.39 -7.69
N ILE A 117 -33.43 -17.21 -7.18
CA ILE A 117 -33.13 -15.95 -7.88
C ILE A 117 -32.17 -15.13 -7.01
N TRP A 118 -31.16 -14.56 -7.65
CA TRP A 118 -30.16 -13.72 -7.03
C TRP A 118 -30.08 -12.38 -7.76
N HIS A 119 -29.91 -11.30 -7.01
CA HIS A 119 -29.84 -9.95 -7.53
C HIS A 119 -28.48 -9.30 -7.21
N SER A 120 -28.06 -8.38 -8.06
CA SER A 120 -26.93 -7.51 -7.77
C SER A 120 -27.18 -6.71 -6.48
N PRO A 121 -26.14 -6.47 -5.68
CA PRO A 121 -26.27 -5.52 -4.57
C PRO A 121 -26.35 -4.08 -5.11
N GLU A 122 -26.97 -3.21 -4.34
CA GLU A 122 -26.76 -1.77 -4.48
C GLU A 122 -25.43 -1.38 -3.84
N TYR A 123 -24.66 -0.53 -4.52
CA TYR A 123 -23.39 -0.04 -3.98
C TYR A 123 -23.60 1.33 -3.32
N ALA A 124 -22.99 1.53 -2.15
CA ALA A 124 -23.05 2.80 -1.44
C ALA A 124 -22.23 3.91 -2.12
N VAL A 125 -21.27 3.53 -2.98
CA VAL A 125 -20.39 4.43 -3.72
C VAL A 125 -20.47 4.12 -5.21
N ARG A 126 -20.62 5.17 -6.04
CA ARG A 126 -20.78 5.01 -7.49
C ARG A 126 -19.51 4.57 -8.19
N PHE A 127 -18.46 5.40 -8.20
CA PHE A 127 -17.14 5.05 -8.72
C PHE A 127 -16.22 4.63 -7.57
N ARG A 128 -15.67 3.43 -7.65
CA ARG A 128 -14.96 2.78 -6.54
C ARG A 128 -13.86 1.88 -7.04
N GLY A 129 -12.68 1.99 -6.44
CA GLY A 129 -11.55 1.18 -6.85
C GLY A 129 -10.23 1.61 -6.23
N TRP A 130 -9.13 1.14 -6.80
CA TRP A 130 -7.81 1.36 -6.25
C TRP A 130 -6.92 2.17 -7.19
N PHE A 131 -6.07 2.97 -6.58
CA PHE A 131 -4.84 3.45 -7.15
C PHE A 131 -3.72 2.49 -6.70
N VAL A 132 -3.18 1.73 -7.63
CA VAL A 132 -1.99 0.92 -7.39
C VAL A 132 -0.80 1.86 -7.52
N ASN A 133 -0.47 2.51 -6.41
CA ASN A 133 0.57 3.52 -6.28
C ASN A 133 1.79 2.89 -5.64
N ASP A 134 2.98 3.31 -6.03
CA ASP A 134 4.21 2.77 -5.48
C ASP A 134 4.30 1.25 -5.66
N GLU A 135 3.99 0.82 -6.85
CA GLU A 135 3.88 -0.56 -7.28
C GLU A 135 5.22 -1.29 -7.46
N VAL A 136 6.26 -0.79 -6.81
CA VAL A 136 7.65 -1.25 -6.96
C VAL A 136 7.85 -2.73 -6.69
N LEU A 137 7.05 -3.31 -5.77
CA LEU A 137 7.11 -4.75 -5.52
C LEU A 137 6.46 -5.55 -6.66
N ILE A 138 5.39 -5.04 -7.26
CA ILE A 138 4.70 -5.70 -8.39
C ILE A 138 5.53 -5.61 -9.65
N ASP A 139 6.08 -4.44 -9.96
CA ASP A 139 6.81 -4.19 -11.20
C ASP A 139 8.16 -4.90 -11.25
N ASN A 140 8.83 -5.02 -10.11
CA ASN A 140 10.14 -5.68 -10.03
C ASN A 140 10.06 -7.16 -9.67
N TRP A 141 8.87 -7.71 -9.50
CA TRP A 141 8.68 -9.11 -9.09
C TRP A 141 9.19 -10.09 -10.14
N ASP A 142 8.64 -10.01 -11.36
CA ASP A 142 9.08 -10.83 -12.50
C ASP A 142 8.83 -10.08 -13.81
N ASP A 143 9.89 -9.62 -14.44
CA ASP A 143 9.86 -8.82 -15.68
C ASP A 143 9.12 -9.51 -16.84
N ASN A 144 9.06 -10.85 -16.84
CA ASN A 144 8.41 -11.64 -17.90
C ASN A 144 6.91 -11.81 -17.68
N GLN A 145 6.39 -11.57 -16.47
CA GLN A 145 4.98 -11.81 -16.10
C GLN A 145 4.23 -10.55 -15.68
N SER A 146 4.79 -9.37 -15.89
CA SER A 146 4.21 -8.09 -15.44
C SER A 146 2.74 -7.91 -15.86
N GLU A 147 2.35 -8.26 -17.09
CA GLU A 147 0.95 -8.16 -17.55
C GLU A 147 0.01 -9.09 -16.75
N GLU A 148 0.44 -10.31 -16.43
CA GLU A 148 -0.38 -11.24 -15.66
C GLU A 148 -0.53 -10.79 -14.20
N HIS A 149 0.51 -10.22 -13.59
CA HIS A 149 0.43 -9.65 -12.26
C HIS A 149 -0.56 -8.49 -12.20
N TRP A 150 -0.54 -7.59 -13.18
CA TRP A 150 -1.50 -6.51 -13.30
C TRP A 150 -2.91 -7.01 -13.57
N ARG A 151 -3.08 -8.07 -14.36
CA ARG A 151 -4.38 -8.73 -14.55
C ARG A 151 -4.97 -9.22 -13.23
N LEU A 152 -4.14 -9.81 -12.36
CA LEU A 152 -4.55 -10.27 -11.02
C LEU A 152 -4.88 -9.12 -10.07
N VAL A 153 -4.22 -7.95 -10.21
CA VAL A 153 -4.60 -6.73 -9.50
C VAL A 153 -6.01 -6.29 -9.92
N PHE A 154 -6.25 -6.16 -11.22
CA PHE A 154 -7.55 -5.70 -11.75
C PHE A 154 -8.67 -6.71 -11.48
N GLU A 155 -8.36 -8.01 -11.54
CA GLU A 155 -9.30 -9.05 -11.13
C GLU A 155 -9.72 -8.90 -9.67
N ALA A 156 -8.78 -8.61 -8.77
CA ALA A 156 -9.10 -8.40 -7.36
C ALA A 156 -10.01 -7.18 -7.15
N ILE A 157 -9.79 -6.07 -7.89
CA ILE A 157 -10.70 -4.91 -7.89
C ILE A 157 -12.12 -5.33 -8.27
N LEU A 158 -12.28 -6.04 -9.40
CA LEU A 158 -13.57 -6.51 -9.90
C LEU A 158 -14.26 -7.47 -8.92
N ARG A 159 -13.52 -8.39 -8.31
CA ARG A 159 -14.04 -9.33 -7.29
C ARG A 159 -14.51 -8.62 -6.02
N CYS A 160 -13.92 -7.48 -5.70
CA CYS A 160 -14.35 -6.58 -4.64
C CYS A 160 -15.55 -5.71 -5.03
N GLY A 161 -16.03 -5.82 -6.28
CA GLY A 161 -17.10 -4.99 -6.83
C GLY A 161 -16.63 -3.57 -7.17
N GLY A 162 -15.33 -3.36 -7.33
CA GLY A 162 -14.77 -2.11 -7.84
C GLY A 162 -14.99 -1.98 -9.35
N ASN A 163 -15.10 -0.75 -9.82
CA ASN A 163 -15.38 -0.43 -11.22
C ASN A 163 -14.39 0.55 -11.84
N MET A 164 -13.41 1.07 -11.08
CA MET A 164 -12.41 1.99 -11.61
C MET A 164 -11.02 1.71 -11.05
N THR A 165 -9.99 2.27 -11.70
CA THR A 165 -8.60 2.21 -11.24
C THR A 165 -7.79 3.40 -11.76
N ILE A 166 -6.76 3.78 -10.99
CA ILE A 166 -5.55 4.40 -11.55
C ILE A 166 -4.57 3.23 -11.74
N PRO A 167 -4.23 2.86 -12.99
CA PRO A 167 -3.60 1.57 -13.27
C PRO A 167 -2.08 1.59 -13.14
N GLY A 168 -1.57 2.13 -12.05
CA GLY A 168 -0.15 2.34 -11.74
C GLY A 168 0.24 3.81 -11.80
N THR A 169 1.50 4.08 -11.49
CA THR A 169 2.07 5.43 -11.43
C THR A 169 2.78 5.77 -12.74
N ASP A 170 2.57 6.99 -13.24
CA ASP A 170 3.31 7.57 -14.38
C ASP A 170 3.31 6.65 -15.63
N CYS A 171 4.48 6.21 -16.09
CA CYS A 171 4.59 5.35 -17.28
C CYS A 171 3.81 4.03 -17.14
N ASN A 172 3.69 3.47 -15.95
CA ASN A 172 2.92 2.27 -15.70
C ASN A 172 1.42 2.49 -15.89
N SER A 173 0.91 3.65 -15.50
CA SER A 173 -0.49 4.02 -15.74
C SER A 173 -0.83 3.92 -17.24
N LYS A 174 0.02 4.44 -18.11
CA LYS A 174 -0.16 4.33 -19.56
C LYS A 174 -0.04 2.90 -20.08
N LYS A 175 0.97 2.17 -19.63
CA LYS A 175 1.23 0.77 -20.01
C LYS A 175 0.01 -0.11 -19.69
N ASN A 176 -0.59 0.07 -18.52
CA ASN A 176 -1.62 -0.83 -18.00
C ASN A 176 -3.05 -0.38 -18.30
N ALA A 177 -3.27 0.85 -18.80
CA ALA A 177 -4.61 1.40 -19.08
C ALA A 177 -5.42 0.53 -20.04
N SER A 178 -4.81 0.04 -21.13
CA SER A 178 -5.47 -0.84 -22.09
C SER A 178 -5.92 -2.17 -21.47
N LEU A 179 -5.09 -2.75 -20.60
CA LEU A 179 -5.43 -3.98 -19.89
C LEU A 179 -6.61 -3.75 -18.93
N ALA A 180 -6.56 -2.71 -18.11
CA ALA A 180 -7.64 -2.34 -17.19
C ALA A 180 -8.96 -2.09 -17.92
N ALA A 181 -8.94 -1.30 -19.01
CA ALA A 181 -10.10 -1.05 -19.86
C ALA A 181 -10.65 -2.33 -20.50
N SER A 182 -9.77 -3.25 -20.92
CA SER A 182 -10.15 -4.56 -21.48
C SER A 182 -10.87 -5.46 -20.48
N MET A 183 -10.70 -5.21 -19.19
CA MET A 183 -11.39 -5.91 -18.10
C MET A 183 -12.68 -5.19 -17.67
N GLY A 184 -12.99 -4.01 -18.22
CA GLY A 184 -14.19 -3.23 -17.96
C GLY A 184 -14.04 -2.13 -16.91
N LEU A 185 -12.84 -1.91 -16.39
CA LEU A 185 -12.59 -0.86 -15.41
C LEU A 185 -12.58 0.53 -16.07
N TRP A 186 -13.21 1.51 -15.39
CA TRP A 186 -13.00 2.92 -15.68
C TRP A 186 -11.58 3.32 -15.36
N ILE A 187 -10.96 4.07 -16.27
CA ILE A 187 -9.63 4.65 -16.06
C ILE A 187 -9.79 6.02 -15.41
N THR A 188 -8.96 6.33 -14.45
CA THR A 188 -8.83 7.68 -13.89
C THR A 188 -7.35 8.02 -13.70
N HIS A 189 -7.02 9.25 -13.34
CA HIS A 189 -5.64 9.74 -13.38
C HIS A 189 -5.16 10.21 -12.03
N HIS A 190 -3.86 10.07 -11.80
CA HIS A 190 -3.19 10.68 -10.66
C HIS A 190 -3.27 12.21 -10.74
N HIS A 191 -3.38 12.89 -9.59
CA HIS A 191 -3.52 14.34 -9.54
C HIS A 191 -2.31 15.12 -10.08
N ALA A 192 -1.13 14.49 -10.14
CA ALA A 192 0.06 15.05 -10.77
C ALA A 192 0.06 14.93 -12.30
N GLU A 193 -0.85 14.12 -12.87
CA GLU A 193 -0.94 13.80 -14.30
C GLU A 193 -2.31 14.20 -14.86
N PRO A 194 -2.63 15.49 -14.95
CA PRO A 194 -3.91 15.95 -15.49
C PRO A 194 -4.19 15.33 -16.85
N LEU A 195 -5.41 14.79 -17.03
CA LEU A 195 -5.86 14.08 -18.24
C LEU A 195 -5.05 12.82 -18.59
N GLY A 196 -4.17 12.35 -17.71
CA GLY A 196 -3.23 11.27 -17.99
C GLY A 196 -2.12 11.67 -18.97
N ALA A 197 -1.83 12.97 -19.07
CA ALA A 197 -0.77 13.47 -19.93
C ALA A 197 0.63 13.18 -19.35
N GLU A 198 1.61 13.08 -20.26
CA GLU A 198 3.03 13.01 -19.87
C GLU A 198 3.45 14.26 -19.09
N MET A 199 4.44 14.08 -18.19
CA MET A 199 5.09 15.22 -17.55
C MET A 199 5.74 16.14 -18.59
N PHE A 200 5.51 17.44 -18.45
CA PHE A 200 5.95 18.43 -19.44
C PHE A 200 7.45 18.36 -19.74
N LEU A 201 8.31 18.36 -18.70
CA LEU A 201 9.76 18.31 -18.87
C LEU A 201 10.28 16.98 -19.42
N ARG A 202 9.48 15.91 -19.41
CA ARG A 202 9.87 14.65 -20.08
C ARG A 202 9.82 14.79 -21.60
N ILE A 203 8.85 15.54 -22.10
CA ILE A 203 8.65 15.74 -23.55
C ILE A 203 9.40 16.97 -24.06
N PHE A 204 9.49 18.01 -23.23
CA PHE A 204 10.12 19.30 -23.56
C PHE A 204 11.18 19.64 -22.52
N PRO A 205 12.31 18.89 -22.46
CA PRO A 205 13.31 19.04 -21.41
C PRO A 205 14.02 20.39 -21.39
N ASP A 206 14.07 21.09 -22.52
CA ASP A 206 14.74 22.38 -22.68
C ASP A 206 13.79 23.58 -22.50
N GLU A 207 12.49 23.32 -22.25
CA GLU A 207 11.49 24.37 -22.13
C GLU A 207 11.18 24.68 -20.66
N ILE A 208 10.70 25.90 -20.40
CA ILE A 208 10.26 26.30 -19.06
C ILE A 208 8.86 25.71 -18.79
N PRO A 209 8.63 24.96 -17.71
CA PRO A 209 7.33 24.36 -17.42
C PRO A 209 6.32 25.38 -16.82
N SER A 210 6.21 26.54 -17.48
CA SER A 210 5.26 27.61 -17.16
C SER A 210 4.12 27.65 -18.15
N TYR A 211 2.89 27.57 -17.68
CA TYR A 211 1.72 27.70 -18.52
C TYR A 211 1.60 29.13 -19.12
N PHE A 212 2.12 30.13 -18.43
CA PHE A 212 2.16 31.49 -18.96
C PHE A 212 3.01 31.59 -20.23
N THR A 213 4.15 30.93 -20.26
CA THR A 213 5.10 30.99 -21.40
C THR A 213 4.74 29.97 -22.48
N ASN A 214 4.39 28.75 -22.09
CA ASN A 214 4.29 27.59 -22.96
C ASN A 214 2.89 26.93 -22.95
N SER A 215 1.80 27.72 -22.80
CA SER A 215 0.44 27.18 -22.72
C SER A 215 0.09 26.25 -23.88
N HIS A 216 0.53 26.57 -25.10
CA HIS A 216 0.26 25.78 -26.30
C HIS A 216 0.89 24.37 -26.22
N LEU A 217 2.06 24.22 -25.60
CA LEU A 217 2.72 22.92 -25.44
C LEU A 217 1.97 22.06 -24.39
N PHE A 218 1.52 22.65 -23.29
CA PHE A 218 0.66 21.97 -22.33
C PHE A 218 -0.65 21.51 -22.97
N GLU A 219 -1.32 22.39 -23.73
CA GLU A 219 -2.58 22.06 -24.41
C GLU A 219 -2.38 20.94 -25.45
N GLN A 220 -1.25 20.90 -26.16
CA GLN A 220 -0.90 19.79 -27.06
C GLN A 220 -0.75 18.46 -26.31
N LEU A 221 -0.06 18.46 -25.15
CA LEU A 221 0.09 17.25 -24.33
C LEU A 221 -1.27 16.74 -23.84
N TRP A 222 -2.12 17.63 -23.33
CA TRP A 222 -3.45 17.28 -22.85
C TRP A 222 -4.35 16.75 -23.98
N GLU A 223 -4.36 17.41 -25.13
CA GLU A 223 -5.16 16.97 -26.27
C GLU A 223 -4.69 15.60 -26.79
N LYS A 224 -3.38 15.38 -26.89
CA LYS A 224 -2.81 14.09 -27.26
C LYS A 224 -3.28 12.98 -26.28
N ALA A 225 -3.20 13.22 -24.99
CA ALA A 225 -3.60 12.25 -23.97
C ALA A 225 -5.12 11.93 -24.06
N VAL A 226 -5.96 12.93 -24.32
CA VAL A 226 -7.41 12.72 -24.53
C VAL A 226 -7.66 11.87 -25.78
N ILE A 227 -6.99 12.15 -26.89
CA ILE A 227 -7.14 11.39 -28.14
C ILE A 227 -6.73 9.92 -27.94
N GLU A 228 -5.64 9.66 -27.21
CA GLU A 228 -5.15 8.31 -26.93
C GLU A 228 -6.14 7.48 -26.10
N GLN A 229 -6.91 8.12 -25.20
CA GLN A 229 -7.77 7.45 -24.24
C GLN A 229 -9.29 7.57 -24.57
N LYS A 230 -9.70 8.34 -25.57
CA LYS A 230 -11.13 8.63 -25.87
C LYS A 230 -12.03 7.42 -26.10
N ASN A 231 -11.43 6.26 -26.40
CA ASN A 231 -12.16 5.02 -26.61
C ASN A 231 -12.32 4.17 -25.34
N TYR A 232 -11.74 4.58 -24.22
CA TYR A 232 -11.92 3.96 -22.93
C TYR A 232 -13.03 4.65 -22.13
N GLN A 233 -13.54 4.01 -21.11
CA GLN A 233 -14.33 4.65 -20.07
C GLN A 233 -13.38 5.42 -19.14
N VAL A 234 -13.41 6.75 -19.19
CA VAL A 234 -12.46 7.60 -18.47
C VAL A 234 -13.19 8.59 -17.57
N ILE A 235 -12.74 8.66 -16.31
CA ILE A 235 -13.05 9.78 -15.41
C ILE A 235 -11.87 10.74 -15.49
N TRP A 236 -12.07 11.85 -16.20
CA TRP A 236 -11.01 12.78 -16.56
C TRP A 236 -10.55 13.61 -15.37
N GLY A 237 -9.32 13.37 -14.91
CA GLY A 237 -8.68 14.15 -13.85
C GLY A 237 -8.26 15.53 -14.35
N LEU A 238 -8.88 16.58 -13.80
CA LEU A 238 -8.61 17.98 -14.13
C LEU A 238 -7.68 18.60 -13.09
N GLY A 239 -6.96 19.63 -13.46
CA GLY A 239 -6.14 20.41 -12.55
C GLY A 239 -4.79 20.80 -13.15
N PHE A 240 -3.94 21.39 -12.32
CA PHE A 240 -2.60 21.79 -12.71
C PHE A 240 -1.67 21.73 -11.51
N ARG A 241 -0.61 20.95 -11.62
CA ARG A 241 0.47 20.84 -10.62
C ARG A 241 1.83 20.99 -11.30
N GLY A 242 2.90 21.03 -10.52
CA GLY A 242 4.27 21.14 -11.01
C GLY A 242 4.82 19.84 -11.60
N GLN A 243 6.08 19.83 -11.89
CA GLN A 243 6.78 18.67 -12.42
C GLN A 243 7.04 17.66 -11.29
N GLY A 244 6.29 16.56 -11.31
CA GLY A 244 6.13 15.66 -10.19
C GLY A 244 4.99 16.08 -9.27
N ASP A 245 4.91 15.52 -8.06
CA ASP A 245 3.84 15.76 -7.10
C ASP A 245 4.14 16.97 -6.19
N ARG A 246 4.22 18.16 -6.78
CA ARG A 246 4.50 19.43 -6.09
C ARG A 246 3.65 20.57 -6.65
N PRO A 247 3.51 21.69 -5.92
CA PRO A 247 2.80 22.87 -6.42
C PRO A 247 3.45 23.42 -7.70
N PHE A 248 2.65 23.85 -8.68
CA PHE A 248 3.17 24.35 -9.96
C PHE A 248 4.01 25.62 -9.79
N TRP A 249 3.77 26.41 -8.76
CA TRP A 249 4.54 27.64 -8.50
C TRP A 249 5.95 27.39 -7.94
N ASP A 250 6.30 26.14 -7.64
CA ASP A 250 7.71 25.77 -7.36
C ASP A 250 8.51 25.76 -8.67
N ASP A 251 7.85 25.45 -9.79
CA ASP A 251 8.43 25.52 -11.14
C ASP A 251 8.25 26.91 -11.79
N ASP A 252 7.25 27.68 -11.36
CA ASP A 252 6.91 29.00 -11.90
C ASP A 252 6.69 30.03 -10.77
N PRO A 253 7.78 30.56 -10.17
CA PRO A 253 7.73 31.35 -8.95
C PRO A 253 7.13 32.77 -9.12
N GLN A 254 6.69 33.16 -10.32
CA GLN A 254 5.98 34.42 -10.53
C GLN A 254 4.61 34.45 -9.83
N TYR A 255 4.01 33.29 -9.62
CA TYR A 255 2.70 33.16 -8.94
C TYR A 255 2.87 33.15 -7.41
N LYS A 256 2.96 34.36 -6.82
CA LYS A 256 3.23 34.53 -5.38
C LYS A 256 1.96 34.46 -4.52
N GLU A 257 0.83 34.96 -5.04
CA GLU A 257 -0.41 35.12 -4.29
C GLU A 257 -1.41 33.99 -4.52
N ALA A 258 -2.13 33.55 -3.50
CA ALA A 258 -3.15 32.52 -3.57
C ALA A 258 -4.22 32.82 -4.64
N LYS A 259 -4.64 34.06 -4.76
CA LYS A 259 -5.60 34.51 -5.78
C LYS A 259 -5.11 34.30 -7.21
N GLN A 260 -3.83 34.58 -7.47
CA GLN A 260 -3.23 34.36 -8.80
C GLN A 260 -3.14 32.86 -9.11
N ARG A 261 -2.72 32.06 -8.14
CA ARG A 261 -2.60 30.59 -8.23
C ARG A 261 -3.95 29.95 -8.53
N GLY A 262 -4.96 30.25 -7.71
CA GLY A 262 -6.31 29.72 -7.88
C GLY A 262 -6.97 30.14 -9.19
N LYS A 263 -6.77 31.42 -9.63
CA LYS A 263 -7.27 31.87 -10.91
C LYS A 263 -6.66 31.11 -12.09
N LEU A 264 -5.33 30.90 -12.10
CA LEU A 264 -4.68 30.14 -13.16
C LEU A 264 -5.21 28.71 -13.24
N ILE A 265 -5.31 28.01 -12.11
CA ILE A 265 -5.83 26.65 -12.08
C ILE A 265 -7.29 26.61 -12.60
N SER A 266 -8.11 27.56 -12.20
CA SER A 266 -9.50 27.67 -12.66
C SER A 266 -9.60 27.88 -14.18
N ASP A 267 -8.73 28.73 -14.74
CA ASP A 267 -8.67 29.00 -16.18
C ASP A 267 -8.18 27.76 -16.96
N ILE A 268 -7.19 27.04 -16.41
CA ILE A 268 -6.69 25.77 -16.97
C ILE A 268 -7.77 24.68 -16.95
N ILE A 269 -8.50 24.51 -15.84
CA ILE A 269 -9.60 23.55 -15.75
C ILE A 269 -10.65 23.82 -16.86
N LYS A 270 -11.00 25.07 -17.11
CA LYS A 270 -11.92 25.44 -18.20
C LYS A 270 -11.37 25.03 -19.56
N LYS A 271 -10.08 25.26 -19.79
CA LYS A 271 -9.41 24.87 -21.04
C LYS A 271 -9.36 23.34 -21.21
N GLN A 272 -9.07 22.60 -20.17
CA GLN A 272 -9.08 21.13 -20.18
C GLN A 272 -10.48 20.58 -20.50
N LEU A 273 -11.54 21.18 -19.95
CA LEU A 273 -12.93 20.83 -20.28
C LEU A 273 -13.24 21.07 -21.75
N GLU A 274 -12.76 22.17 -22.35
CA GLU A 274 -12.93 22.46 -23.79
C GLU A 274 -12.23 21.41 -24.66
N ILE A 275 -11.00 21.02 -24.28
CA ILE A 275 -10.22 19.98 -24.98
C ILE A 275 -10.99 18.65 -24.95
N ILE A 276 -11.42 18.20 -23.78
CA ILE A 276 -12.12 16.91 -23.65
C ILE A 276 -13.42 16.90 -24.47
N LYS A 277 -14.25 17.96 -24.39
CA LYS A 277 -15.52 18.05 -25.08
C LYS A 277 -15.41 17.97 -26.59
N ARG A 278 -14.26 18.31 -27.17
CA ARG A 278 -14.02 18.17 -28.62
C ARG A 278 -13.95 16.71 -29.07
N HIS A 279 -13.58 15.80 -28.17
CA HIS A 279 -13.24 14.41 -28.49
C HIS A 279 -14.14 13.38 -27.81
N VAL A 280 -14.80 13.73 -26.69
CA VAL A 280 -15.61 12.83 -25.87
C VAL A 280 -17.03 13.37 -25.71
N PRO A 281 -18.09 12.63 -26.13
CA PRO A 281 -19.47 13.16 -26.15
C PRO A 281 -20.08 13.37 -24.76
N SER A 282 -19.80 12.47 -23.80
CA SER A 282 -20.43 12.47 -22.47
C SER A 282 -19.39 12.19 -21.40
N PRO A 283 -18.43 13.11 -21.20
CA PRO A 283 -17.32 12.86 -20.28
C PRO A 283 -17.72 13.00 -18.82
N VAL A 284 -17.07 12.21 -17.97
CA VAL A 284 -17.10 12.35 -16.51
C VAL A 284 -15.80 13.04 -16.07
N TYR A 285 -15.91 13.99 -15.15
CA TYR A 285 -14.79 14.82 -14.72
C TYR A 285 -14.58 14.75 -13.22
N CYS A 286 -13.32 14.84 -12.79
CA CYS A 286 -12.98 15.00 -11.38
C CYS A 286 -11.82 16.00 -11.18
N VAL A 287 -11.69 16.52 -9.97
CA VAL A 287 -10.58 17.36 -9.53
C VAL A 287 -10.20 16.97 -8.11
N ASN A 288 -8.90 16.80 -7.86
CA ASN A 288 -8.39 16.45 -6.56
C ASN A 288 -8.22 17.70 -5.68
N ILE A 289 -8.91 17.72 -4.54
CA ILE A 289 -8.79 18.74 -3.49
C ILE A 289 -7.74 18.24 -2.49
N TYR A 290 -6.49 18.21 -2.91
CA TYR A 290 -5.35 17.66 -2.19
C TYR A 290 -4.28 18.73 -1.93
N GLY A 291 -3.62 18.66 -0.80
CA GLY A 291 -2.50 19.52 -0.44
C GLY A 291 -2.86 21.01 -0.53
N GLU A 292 -2.07 21.76 -1.27
CA GLU A 292 -2.24 23.20 -1.49
C GLU A 292 -3.54 23.55 -2.24
N ILE A 293 -4.09 22.63 -3.02
CA ILE A 293 -5.37 22.83 -3.73
C ILE A 293 -6.51 22.95 -2.70
N ALA A 294 -6.44 22.20 -1.61
CA ALA A 294 -7.43 22.31 -0.53
C ALA A 294 -7.42 23.71 0.12
N GLU A 295 -6.23 24.29 0.29
CA GLU A 295 -6.11 25.67 0.83
C GLU A 295 -6.70 26.70 -0.15
N LEU A 296 -6.40 26.59 -1.44
CA LEU A 296 -6.95 27.49 -2.46
C LEU A 296 -8.45 27.38 -2.56
N TYR A 297 -9.00 26.17 -2.52
CA TYR A 297 -10.43 25.92 -2.60
C TYR A 297 -11.16 26.48 -1.37
N ARG A 298 -10.70 26.15 -0.15
CA ARG A 298 -11.26 26.65 1.11
C ARG A 298 -11.12 28.16 1.27
N GLY A 299 -10.08 28.76 0.68
CA GLY A 299 -9.87 30.21 0.64
C GLY A 299 -10.77 30.93 -0.38
N GLY A 300 -11.56 30.22 -1.18
CA GLY A 300 -12.42 30.80 -2.23
C GLY A 300 -11.65 31.33 -3.43
N PHE A 301 -10.42 30.86 -3.67
CA PHE A 301 -9.57 31.29 -4.77
C PHE A 301 -9.68 30.37 -6.01
N LEU A 302 -10.25 29.18 -5.86
CA LEU A 302 -10.40 28.18 -6.91
C LEU A 302 -11.88 28.01 -7.28
N ASP A 303 -12.20 28.26 -8.56
CA ASP A 303 -13.52 28.05 -9.14
C ASP A 303 -13.55 26.71 -9.88
N ILE A 304 -14.40 25.80 -9.42
CA ILE A 304 -14.58 24.47 -10.01
C ILE A 304 -15.97 24.43 -10.66
N PRO A 305 -16.07 24.14 -11.97
CA PRO A 305 -17.34 24.08 -12.66
C PRO A 305 -18.31 23.05 -12.08
N GLN A 306 -19.60 23.37 -12.14
CA GLN A 306 -20.66 22.49 -11.68
C GLN A 306 -20.62 21.13 -12.42
N GLY A 307 -20.85 20.04 -11.70
CA GLY A 307 -20.82 18.67 -12.24
C GLY A 307 -19.45 18.00 -12.26
N VAL A 308 -18.37 18.72 -11.94
CA VAL A 308 -17.05 18.13 -11.70
C VAL A 308 -17.02 17.51 -10.32
N ILE A 309 -16.62 16.23 -10.23
CA ILE A 309 -16.49 15.52 -8.95
C ILE A 309 -15.30 16.10 -8.17
N LYS A 310 -15.56 16.60 -6.97
CA LYS A 310 -14.54 17.10 -6.07
C LYS A 310 -14.04 15.97 -5.18
N ILE A 311 -12.77 15.58 -5.33
CA ILE A 311 -12.15 14.46 -4.62
C ILE A 311 -11.34 15.00 -3.44
N TRP A 312 -11.75 14.67 -2.22
CA TRP A 312 -11.11 15.09 -0.99
C TRP A 312 -10.12 14.05 -0.52
N ALA A 313 -8.87 14.44 -0.31
CA ALA A 313 -7.83 13.51 0.12
C ALA A 313 -7.60 13.58 1.62
N ASP A 314 -7.37 12.43 2.23
CA ASP A 314 -6.84 12.34 3.60
C ASP A 314 -5.38 12.83 3.67
N ASN A 315 -4.82 12.84 4.87
CA ASN A 315 -3.45 13.32 5.10
C ASN A 315 -2.35 12.27 4.83
N GLY A 316 -2.65 11.17 4.17
CA GLY A 316 -1.74 10.06 3.94
C GLY A 316 -1.71 9.01 5.07
N TYR A 317 -2.29 9.35 6.23
CA TYR A 317 -2.43 8.48 7.39
C TYR A 317 -3.89 8.19 7.75
N GLY A 318 -4.79 8.30 6.78
CA GLY A 318 -6.20 7.94 6.92
C GLY A 318 -7.09 8.98 7.63
N ARG A 319 -6.58 10.13 8.06
CA ARG A 319 -7.39 11.21 8.64
C ARG A 319 -7.89 12.14 7.55
N MET A 320 -9.21 12.39 7.52
CA MET A 320 -9.82 13.29 6.53
C MET A 320 -9.53 14.76 6.83
N VAL A 321 -8.25 15.08 6.79
CA VAL A 321 -7.69 16.45 6.83
C VAL A 321 -6.59 16.54 5.78
N SER A 322 -6.50 17.67 5.10
CA SER A 322 -5.44 17.88 4.11
C SER A 322 -4.11 18.15 4.78
N ARG A 323 -3.03 17.79 4.11
CA ARG A 323 -1.64 18.17 4.45
C ARG A 323 -0.94 18.78 3.24
N ARG A 324 0.16 19.47 3.49
CA ARG A 324 1.09 19.90 2.46
C ARG A 324 2.17 18.86 2.24
N GLN A 325 2.76 18.88 1.05
CA GLN A 325 4.00 18.19 0.76
C GLN A 325 5.12 18.60 1.75
N GLY A 326 6.09 17.73 1.97
CA GLY A 326 7.21 18.01 2.86
C GLY A 326 6.87 17.94 4.35
N ASN A 327 5.90 17.10 4.73
CA ASN A 327 5.50 16.84 6.13
C ASN A 327 4.82 17.98 6.87
N SER A 328 4.47 19.06 6.18
CA SER A 328 3.63 20.09 6.77
C SER A 328 2.17 19.61 6.81
N ASN A 329 1.58 19.56 8.00
CA ASN A 329 0.17 19.16 8.16
C ASN A 329 -0.65 20.31 8.77
N PRO A 330 -1.24 21.21 7.94
CA PRO A 330 -2.09 22.28 8.42
C PRO A 330 -3.44 21.79 8.94
N ARG A 331 -3.77 20.48 8.77
CA ARG A 331 -4.99 19.81 9.22
C ARG A 331 -6.27 20.51 8.74
N ILE A 332 -6.27 20.97 7.49
CA ILE A 332 -7.46 21.54 6.86
C ILE A 332 -8.48 20.43 6.66
N TYR A 333 -9.69 20.64 7.12
CA TYR A 333 -10.77 19.66 6.99
C TYR A 333 -10.99 19.27 5.51
N ALA A 334 -10.90 17.99 5.20
CA ALA A 334 -10.87 17.44 3.85
C ALA A 334 -12.14 16.62 3.53
N LEU A 335 -13.30 17.21 3.81
CA LEU A 335 -14.61 16.71 3.38
C LEU A 335 -15.49 17.91 3.00
N PRO A 336 -16.53 17.73 2.15
CA PRO A 336 -17.39 18.85 1.78
C PRO A 336 -18.05 19.51 3.00
N ALA A 337 -18.15 20.84 2.99
CA ALA A 337 -18.96 21.57 3.93
C ALA A 337 -20.46 21.43 3.58
N GLY A 338 -21.36 21.70 4.50
CA GLY A 338 -22.79 21.50 4.29
C GLY A 338 -23.41 22.37 3.17
N ASP A 339 -22.74 23.45 2.80
CA ASP A 339 -23.11 24.37 1.70
C ASP A 339 -22.35 24.10 0.39
N ASP A 340 -21.40 23.14 0.39
CA ASP A 340 -20.62 22.77 -0.79
C ASP A 340 -21.44 21.85 -1.70
N SER A 341 -21.95 22.41 -2.77
CA SER A 341 -22.83 21.71 -3.71
C SER A 341 -22.09 20.91 -4.78
N GLY A 342 -22.74 19.88 -5.33
CA GLY A 342 -22.23 19.07 -6.43
C GLY A 342 -21.78 17.68 -6.01
N PRO A 343 -21.17 16.90 -6.93
CA PRO A 343 -20.70 15.56 -6.63
C PRO A 343 -19.37 15.57 -5.87
N HIS A 344 -19.27 14.72 -4.85
CA HIS A 344 -18.09 14.60 -4.00
C HIS A 344 -17.61 13.16 -3.90
N GLY A 345 -16.30 13.02 -3.78
CA GLY A 345 -15.62 11.75 -3.55
C GLY A 345 -14.42 11.89 -2.62
N ILE A 346 -13.72 10.80 -2.42
CA ILE A 346 -12.50 10.75 -1.60
C ILE A 346 -11.36 10.05 -2.32
N TYR A 347 -10.15 10.47 -1.96
CA TYR A 347 -8.90 9.75 -2.16
C TYR A 347 -8.38 9.33 -0.78
N TYR A 348 -8.27 8.02 -0.52
CA TYR A 348 -7.98 7.48 0.80
C TYR A 348 -6.75 6.57 0.77
N HIS A 349 -5.85 6.74 1.74
CA HIS A 349 -4.62 5.96 1.82
C HIS A 349 -4.76 4.76 2.77
N CYS A 350 -4.48 3.57 2.30
CA CYS A 350 -4.14 2.41 3.13
C CYS A 350 -2.65 2.06 3.05
N SER A 351 -1.94 2.68 2.10
CA SER A 351 -0.48 2.70 1.95
C SER A 351 -0.06 4.07 1.44
N PHE A 352 1.09 4.57 1.91
CA PHE A 352 1.61 5.87 1.53
C PHE A 352 3.14 5.86 1.62
N HIS A 353 3.88 6.53 0.71
CA HIS A 353 5.34 6.37 0.65
C HIS A 353 6.15 7.65 0.80
N ASP A 354 5.64 8.80 0.44
CA ASP A 354 6.40 10.05 0.51
C ASP A 354 6.56 10.62 1.92
N LEU A 355 6.25 9.81 2.91
CA LEU A 355 6.35 10.13 4.33
C LEU A 355 7.23 9.14 5.07
N GLN A 356 8.05 9.68 5.96
CA GLN A 356 9.05 8.93 6.71
C GLN A 356 8.50 7.95 7.76
N ALA A 357 7.18 7.94 7.98
CA ALA A 357 6.47 7.00 8.84
C ALA A 357 5.52 6.08 8.06
N SER A 358 5.74 5.92 6.77
CA SER A 358 4.86 5.17 5.86
C SER A 358 4.94 3.66 6.06
N ASN A 359 4.01 2.98 5.42
CA ASN A 359 3.91 1.53 5.39
C ASN A 359 3.86 1.03 3.94
N HIS A 360 4.91 0.34 3.52
CA HIS A 360 5.00 -0.29 2.19
C HIS A 360 4.94 -1.80 2.29
N LEU A 361 5.62 -2.34 3.30
CA LEU A 361 5.83 -3.77 3.52
C LEU A 361 4.88 -4.33 4.55
N THR A 362 4.19 -3.47 5.30
CA THR A 362 3.30 -3.86 6.39
C THR A 362 1.90 -3.26 6.23
N MET A 363 0.92 -3.81 6.95
CA MET A 363 -0.45 -3.27 6.99
C MET A 363 -0.48 -1.83 7.48
N SER A 364 -1.59 -1.14 7.17
CA SER A 364 -1.88 0.19 7.75
C SER A 364 -1.66 0.18 9.26
N PRO A 365 -0.96 1.18 9.82
CA PRO A 365 -0.74 1.30 11.25
C PRO A 365 -2.00 1.70 12.03
N ASN A 366 -3.04 2.16 11.34
CA ASN A 366 -4.29 2.56 11.94
C ASN A 366 -5.24 1.37 12.14
N SER A 367 -6.09 1.45 13.18
CA SER A 367 -7.08 0.43 13.45
C SER A 367 -8.22 0.43 12.43
N ALA A 368 -8.86 -0.73 12.24
CA ALA A 368 -10.06 -0.84 11.42
C ALA A 368 -11.20 0.08 11.92
N ASP A 369 -11.31 0.26 13.24
CA ASP A 369 -12.30 1.18 13.84
C ASP A 369 -12.03 2.63 13.42
N PHE A 370 -10.76 3.07 13.45
CA PHE A 370 -10.37 4.40 12.96
C PHE A 370 -10.70 4.59 11.47
N LEU A 371 -10.36 3.60 10.64
CA LEU A 371 -10.65 3.66 9.20
C LEU A 371 -12.16 3.78 8.94
N THR A 372 -12.97 2.97 9.63
CA THR A 372 -14.43 2.99 9.46
C THR A 372 -15.06 4.27 9.97
N ASP A 373 -14.53 4.88 11.02
CA ASP A 373 -15.00 6.17 11.52
C ASP A 373 -14.73 7.30 10.52
N GLU A 374 -13.52 7.37 9.95
CA GLU A 374 -13.17 8.40 8.97
C GLU A 374 -13.98 8.24 7.66
N LEU A 375 -14.10 7.01 7.17
CA LEU A 375 -14.91 6.73 5.99
C LEU A 375 -16.42 6.91 6.25
N GLY A 376 -16.88 6.65 7.48
CA GLY A 376 -18.23 6.96 7.94
C GLY A 376 -18.53 8.46 7.88
N LYS A 377 -17.56 9.32 8.19
CA LYS A 377 -17.66 10.78 8.02
C LYS A 377 -17.80 11.15 6.54
N ALA A 378 -17.02 10.50 5.64
CA ALA A 378 -17.13 10.71 4.20
C ALA A 378 -18.53 10.34 3.67
N LEU A 379 -19.07 9.19 4.09
CA LEU A 379 -20.44 8.79 3.75
C LEU A 379 -21.49 9.79 4.27
N SER A 380 -21.32 10.26 5.51
CA SER A 380 -22.23 11.21 6.14
C SER A 380 -22.18 12.60 5.48
N ALA A 381 -21.02 12.99 4.99
CA ALA A 381 -20.81 14.20 4.18
C ALA A 381 -21.23 14.06 2.70
N ASN A 382 -21.91 12.96 2.36
CA ASN A 382 -22.34 12.63 0.99
C ASN A 382 -21.21 12.55 -0.06
N ALA A 383 -19.96 12.25 0.37
CA ALA A 383 -18.86 11.99 -0.56
C ALA A 383 -18.93 10.54 -1.06
N LYS A 384 -19.95 10.24 -1.89
CA LYS A 384 -20.32 8.90 -2.38
C LYS A 384 -20.12 8.71 -3.88
N GLU A 385 -19.77 9.77 -4.60
CA GLU A 385 -19.68 9.70 -6.03
C GLU A 385 -18.42 8.99 -6.52
N TYR A 386 -17.32 9.08 -5.75
CA TYR A 386 -16.03 8.56 -6.17
C TYR A 386 -15.17 8.20 -4.95
N TRP A 387 -14.73 6.93 -4.84
CA TRP A 387 -13.77 6.48 -3.85
C TRP A 387 -12.58 5.80 -4.53
N ILE A 388 -11.42 6.44 -4.50
CA ILE A 388 -10.16 5.85 -4.92
C ILE A 388 -9.30 5.57 -3.69
N VAL A 389 -8.78 4.36 -3.57
CA VAL A 389 -7.95 3.91 -2.45
C VAL A 389 -6.53 3.71 -2.92
N ASN A 390 -5.58 4.40 -2.32
CA ASN A 390 -4.17 4.10 -2.52
C ASN A 390 -3.87 2.72 -1.89
N SER A 391 -3.54 1.75 -2.73
CA SER A 391 -3.38 0.34 -2.34
C SER A 391 -1.92 -0.11 -2.23
N GLY A 392 -0.96 0.76 -2.61
CA GLY A 392 0.42 0.34 -2.74
C GLY A 392 0.55 -0.91 -3.61
N SER A 393 1.42 -1.82 -3.23
CA SER A 393 1.68 -3.08 -3.95
C SER A 393 0.70 -4.23 -3.62
N VAL A 394 -0.49 -3.95 -3.13
CA VAL A 394 -1.62 -4.86 -2.84
C VAL A 394 -1.36 -5.88 -1.73
N LYS A 395 -0.40 -6.81 -1.88
CA LYS A 395 -0.19 -7.95 -0.96
C LYS A 395 -0.08 -7.53 0.52
N PRO A 396 0.71 -6.54 0.92
CA PRO A 396 0.80 -6.13 2.33
C PRO A 396 -0.50 -5.54 2.88
N HIS A 397 -1.39 -5.08 2.00
CA HIS A 397 -2.56 -4.26 2.34
C HIS A 397 -3.90 -4.97 2.14
N VAL A 398 -3.92 -6.29 1.91
CA VAL A 398 -5.15 -7.06 1.68
C VAL A 398 -6.18 -6.87 2.81
N HIS A 399 -5.74 -6.87 4.07
CA HIS A 399 -6.65 -6.71 5.21
C HIS A 399 -7.40 -5.36 5.19
N PRO A 400 -6.76 -4.19 5.12
CA PRO A 400 -7.49 -2.93 4.99
C PRO A 400 -8.26 -2.81 3.67
N LEU A 401 -7.77 -3.37 2.56
CA LEU A 401 -8.49 -3.37 1.28
C LEU A 401 -9.80 -4.20 1.35
N ASP A 402 -9.81 -5.30 2.09
CA ASP A 402 -11.05 -6.07 2.33
C ASP A 402 -12.06 -5.29 3.16
N LEU A 403 -11.60 -4.49 4.15
CA LEU A 403 -12.46 -3.58 4.90
C LEU A 403 -13.10 -2.52 4.00
N LEU A 404 -12.26 -1.83 3.23
CA LEU A 404 -12.67 -0.73 2.34
C LEU A 404 -13.70 -1.20 1.30
N GLN A 405 -13.49 -2.39 0.69
CA GLN A 405 -14.45 -2.93 -0.26
C GLN A 405 -15.82 -3.27 0.38
N LYS A 406 -15.87 -3.62 1.65
CA LYS A 406 -17.13 -3.80 2.35
C LYS A 406 -17.85 -2.46 2.53
N MET A 407 -17.11 -1.39 2.84
CA MET A 407 -17.69 -0.08 3.05
C MET A 407 -18.23 0.56 1.77
N TRP A 408 -17.48 0.51 0.66
CA TRP A 408 -18.04 1.06 -0.58
C TRP A 408 -19.25 0.30 -1.12
N ARG A 409 -19.39 -0.96 -0.69
CA ARG A 409 -20.53 -1.82 -1.06
C ARG A 409 -21.74 -1.62 -0.16
N HIS A 410 -21.54 -1.56 1.14
CA HIS A 410 -22.62 -1.61 2.14
C HIS A 410 -22.80 -0.33 2.93
N GLY A 411 -21.94 0.67 2.76
CA GLY A 411 -21.87 1.82 3.64
C GLY A 411 -21.22 1.47 4.98
N GLN A 412 -21.81 1.91 6.07
CA GLN A 412 -21.30 1.55 7.40
C GLN A 412 -21.44 0.04 7.68
N ILE A 413 -20.46 -0.52 8.36
CA ILE A 413 -20.38 -1.93 8.69
C ILE A 413 -20.06 -2.14 10.18
N ASP A 414 -20.38 -3.33 10.68
CA ASP A 414 -19.94 -3.80 12.00
C ASP A 414 -18.51 -4.35 11.88
N VAL A 415 -17.53 -3.60 12.39
CA VAL A 415 -16.11 -3.92 12.30
C VAL A 415 -15.77 -5.25 12.97
N ASN A 416 -16.40 -5.58 14.10
CA ASN A 416 -16.13 -6.82 14.81
C ASN A 416 -16.61 -8.03 14.01
N LYS A 417 -17.83 -7.96 13.44
CA LYS A 417 -18.33 -9.02 12.55
C LYS A 417 -17.50 -9.14 11.28
N TRP A 418 -17.08 -8.01 10.71
CA TRP A 418 -16.21 -8.04 9.54
C TRP A 418 -14.88 -8.72 9.84
N ARG A 419 -14.20 -8.39 10.95
CA ARG A 419 -12.89 -8.95 11.32
C ARG A 419 -12.96 -10.48 11.46
N VAL A 420 -13.97 -10.99 12.14
CA VAL A 420 -14.21 -12.44 12.26
C VAL A 420 -14.51 -13.05 10.89
N SER A 421 -15.33 -12.40 10.07
CA SER A 421 -15.64 -12.87 8.70
C SER A 421 -14.42 -12.88 7.79
N TYR A 422 -13.50 -11.93 7.93
CA TYR A 422 -12.23 -11.91 7.20
C TYR A 422 -11.39 -13.14 7.55
N VAL A 423 -11.23 -13.42 8.83
CA VAL A 423 -10.49 -14.61 9.29
C VAL A 423 -11.15 -15.90 8.78
N TYR A 424 -12.45 -16.06 8.91
CA TYR A 424 -13.15 -17.23 8.38
C TYR A 424 -12.98 -17.38 6.86
N THR A 425 -12.92 -16.29 6.15
CA THR A 425 -12.80 -16.33 4.68
C THR A 425 -11.42 -16.81 4.23
N TYR A 426 -10.35 -16.39 4.90
CA TYR A 426 -8.98 -16.60 4.44
C TYR A 426 -8.15 -17.56 5.29
N TYR A 427 -8.46 -17.72 6.57
CA TYR A 427 -7.72 -18.57 7.51
C TYR A 427 -8.53 -19.77 8.03
N GLY A 428 -9.83 -19.85 7.71
CA GLY A 428 -10.69 -20.92 8.18
C GLY A 428 -11.24 -20.69 9.60
N TYR A 429 -11.71 -21.76 10.22
CA TYR A 429 -12.44 -21.68 11.50
C TYR A 429 -11.56 -21.96 12.72
N GLU A 430 -10.39 -22.57 12.51
CA GLU A 430 -9.49 -22.94 13.58
C GLU A 430 -8.85 -21.68 14.18
N ALA A 431 -8.94 -21.54 15.50
CA ALA A 431 -8.43 -20.39 16.26
C ALA A 431 -8.85 -19.00 15.69
N ALA A 432 -10.04 -18.92 15.09
CA ALA A 432 -10.48 -17.74 14.36
C ALA A 432 -10.70 -16.52 15.26
N GLU A 433 -11.19 -16.71 16.48
CA GLU A 433 -11.40 -15.61 17.43
C GLU A 433 -10.06 -15.04 17.91
N GLU A 434 -9.08 -15.90 18.22
CA GLU A 434 -7.73 -15.54 18.64
C GLU A 434 -6.99 -14.81 17.52
N LEU A 435 -7.14 -15.26 16.27
CA LEU A 435 -6.54 -14.60 15.12
C LEU A 435 -7.21 -13.25 14.83
N ALA A 436 -8.53 -13.15 14.95
CA ALA A 436 -9.24 -11.88 14.84
C ALA A 436 -8.80 -10.89 15.92
N ALA A 437 -8.53 -11.39 17.14
CA ALA A 437 -7.97 -10.57 18.22
C ALA A 437 -6.54 -10.08 17.92
N LEU A 438 -5.70 -10.87 17.24
CA LEU A 438 -4.37 -10.42 16.80
C LEU A 438 -4.47 -9.29 15.74
N PHE A 439 -5.38 -9.38 14.77
CA PHE A 439 -5.63 -8.29 13.82
C PHE A 439 -6.10 -7.00 14.52
N TYR A 440 -6.88 -7.12 15.58
CA TYR A 440 -7.26 -5.95 16.39
C TYR A 440 -6.06 -5.36 17.14
N GLU A 441 -5.21 -6.22 17.72
CA GLU A 441 -4.07 -5.81 18.55
C GLU A 441 -2.94 -5.19 17.73
N TYR A 442 -2.79 -5.59 16.46
CA TYR A 442 -1.73 -5.09 15.58
C TYR A 442 -1.61 -3.56 15.62
N ALA A 443 -2.74 -2.85 15.42
CA ALA A 443 -2.75 -1.39 15.45
C ALA A 443 -2.37 -0.81 16.83
N ASN A 444 -2.60 -1.53 17.93
CA ASN A 444 -2.20 -1.10 19.27
C ASN A 444 -0.69 -1.22 19.50
N CYS A 445 -0.03 -2.09 18.73
CA CYS A 445 1.43 -2.26 18.79
C CYS A 445 2.18 -1.23 17.96
N THR A 446 1.54 -0.59 16.97
CA THR A 446 2.21 0.40 16.11
C THR A 446 2.67 1.62 16.90
N ALA A 447 3.83 2.16 16.52
CA ALA A 447 4.40 3.33 17.17
C ALA A 447 3.53 4.57 16.98
N LYS A 448 3.36 5.36 18.04
CA LYS A 448 2.85 6.73 17.95
C LYS A 448 4.01 7.70 17.94
N TYR A 449 4.07 8.59 16.95
CA TYR A 449 5.08 9.63 16.85
C TYR A 449 4.55 11.02 17.23
N GLY A 450 3.25 11.15 17.48
CA GLY A 450 2.59 12.38 17.89
C GLY A 450 1.38 12.11 18.77
N SER A 451 0.63 13.18 19.08
CA SER A 451 -0.50 13.15 20.02
C SER A 451 -1.85 12.79 19.38
N GLN A 452 -1.93 12.84 18.05
CA GLN A 452 -3.18 12.58 17.32
C GLN A 452 -3.36 11.08 17.04
N ASP A 453 -4.59 10.65 16.77
CA ASP A 453 -4.89 9.23 16.51
C ASP A 453 -4.31 8.72 15.19
N ASP A 454 -4.14 9.62 14.22
CA ASP A 454 -3.53 9.34 12.92
C ASP A 454 -1.99 9.45 12.90
N GLU A 455 -1.36 9.91 14.00
CA GLU A 455 0.09 9.98 14.11
C GLU A 455 0.68 8.65 14.56
N ARG A 456 0.43 7.62 13.75
CA ARG A 456 0.94 6.24 13.88
C ARG A 456 1.86 5.91 12.73
N ALA A 457 2.88 5.11 13.00
CA ALA A 457 3.92 4.81 12.04
C ALA A 457 3.85 3.39 11.50
N GLY A 458 4.08 3.26 10.19
CA GLY A 458 4.48 2.04 9.53
C GLY A 458 5.96 1.72 9.78
N GLU A 459 6.46 0.70 9.10
CA GLU A 459 7.83 0.20 9.28
C GLU A 459 8.91 1.21 8.88
N GLN A 460 8.62 2.17 8.03
CA GLN A 460 9.62 3.13 7.56
C GLN A 460 10.17 4.01 8.69
N LEU A 461 9.41 4.20 9.78
CA LEU A 461 9.89 4.89 10.97
C LEU A 461 11.20 4.29 11.54
N TRP A 462 11.38 2.98 11.39
CA TRP A 462 12.57 2.30 11.90
C TRP A 462 13.78 2.44 10.99
N HIS A 463 13.55 2.68 9.69
CA HIS A 463 14.58 2.70 8.66
C HIS A 463 15.05 4.09 8.31
N HIS A 464 14.14 4.98 7.91
CA HIS A 464 14.48 6.32 7.44
C HIS A 464 15.21 7.16 8.51
N PRO A 465 14.68 7.35 9.73
CA PRO A 465 15.39 8.13 10.76
C PRO A 465 16.75 7.55 11.14
N VAL A 466 16.89 6.22 11.17
CA VAL A 466 18.18 5.59 11.46
C VAL A 466 19.20 5.93 10.39
N ARG A 467 18.86 5.84 9.10
CA ARG A 467 19.77 6.19 8.00
C ARG A 467 20.20 7.65 8.05
N GLU A 468 19.25 8.57 8.30
CA GLU A 468 19.50 10.00 8.39
C GLU A 468 20.47 10.33 9.55
N LEU A 469 20.17 9.82 10.74
CA LEU A 469 21.00 10.03 11.93
C LEU A 469 22.38 9.38 11.78
N LEU A 470 22.46 8.17 11.21
CA LEU A 470 23.70 7.46 10.96
C LEU A 470 24.61 8.23 10.00
N CYS A 471 24.07 8.72 8.90
CA CYS A 471 24.79 9.46 7.90
C CYS A 471 25.42 10.74 8.49
N GLN A 472 24.66 11.51 9.25
CA GLN A 472 25.16 12.70 9.92
C GLN A 472 26.18 12.36 11.00
N TRP A 473 25.98 11.32 11.81
CA TRP A 473 26.96 10.87 12.79
C TRP A 473 28.31 10.51 12.15
N MET A 474 28.29 9.69 11.08
CA MET A 474 29.50 9.30 10.37
C MET A 474 30.21 10.46 9.65
N SER A 475 29.49 11.52 9.28
CA SER A 475 30.09 12.76 8.75
C SER A 475 30.83 13.59 9.81
N GLY A 476 30.70 13.22 11.10
CA GLY A 476 31.31 13.90 12.23
C GLY A 476 30.51 15.07 12.81
N ASP A 477 29.37 15.41 12.22
CA ASP A 477 28.47 16.43 12.76
C ASP A 477 27.45 15.82 13.73
N THR A 478 27.79 15.86 15.01
CA THR A 478 26.89 15.37 16.08
C THR A 478 26.25 16.52 16.88
N LYS A 479 26.32 17.75 16.37
CA LYS A 479 25.81 18.94 17.07
C LYS A 479 24.65 19.61 16.37
N THR A 480 24.70 19.68 15.04
CA THR A 480 23.65 20.32 14.24
C THR A 480 22.39 19.45 14.23
N CYS A 481 21.22 20.02 14.43
CA CYS A 481 19.96 19.31 14.31
C CYS A 481 19.70 18.90 12.86
N LEU A 482 19.10 17.74 12.66
CA LEU A 482 18.64 17.25 11.36
C LEU A 482 17.26 17.81 11.03
N GLU A 483 17.20 18.71 10.05
CA GLU A 483 15.95 19.32 9.59
C GLU A 483 15.00 18.29 8.97
N SER A 484 15.53 17.28 8.30
CA SER A 484 14.76 16.18 7.72
C SER A 484 13.96 15.37 8.76
N LEU A 485 14.28 15.48 10.05
CA LEU A 485 13.56 14.84 11.16
C LEU A 485 12.68 15.79 11.97
N PHE A 486 12.49 17.05 11.56
CA PHE A 486 11.63 17.98 12.31
C PHE A 486 10.17 17.55 12.40
N TRP A 487 9.70 16.80 11.42
CA TRP A 487 8.36 16.19 11.46
C TRP A 487 8.17 15.22 12.64
N LEU A 488 9.24 14.56 13.08
CA LEU A 488 9.27 13.58 14.16
C LEU A 488 9.64 14.24 15.50
N THR A 489 10.74 14.98 15.51
CA THR A 489 11.39 15.44 16.74
C THR A 489 11.16 16.91 17.04
N GLY A 490 10.68 17.68 16.08
CA GLY A 490 10.79 19.14 16.09
C GLY A 490 12.25 19.60 16.03
N ASN A 491 12.48 20.91 16.20
CA ASN A 491 13.83 21.48 16.20
C ASN A 491 14.55 21.20 17.54
N LYS A 492 15.10 19.97 17.67
CA LYS A 492 15.87 19.52 18.82
C LYS A 492 17.34 19.31 18.45
N PRO A 493 18.30 19.51 19.38
CA PRO A 493 19.70 19.12 19.17
C PRO A 493 19.82 17.66 18.77
N PHE A 494 20.84 17.32 18.00
CA PHE A 494 21.04 15.98 17.43
C PHE A 494 20.92 14.85 18.46
N ALA A 495 21.60 14.96 19.61
CA ALA A 495 21.51 13.94 20.67
C ALA A 495 20.08 13.81 21.26
N GLU A 496 19.30 14.88 21.27
CA GLU A 496 17.89 14.83 21.73
C GLU A 496 16.98 14.24 20.65
N GLN A 497 17.31 14.40 19.36
CA GLN A 497 16.62 13.68 18.28
C GLN A 497 16.83 12.18 18.40
N VAL A 498 18.06 11.73 18.67
CA VAL A 498 18.37 10.30 18.92
C VAL A 498 17.62 9.78 20.14
N LYS A 499 17.61 10.53 21.27
CA LYS A 499 16.87 10.14 22.47
C LYS A 499 15.36 10.05 22.21
N PHE A 500 14.82 10.95 21.38
CA PHE A 500 13.41 10.93 21.04
C PHE A 500 13.02 9.64 20.28
N LEU A 501 13.81 9.26 19.27
CA LEU A 501 13.63 7.99 18.56
C LEU A 501 13.76 6.78 19.51
N LYS A 502 14.79 6.78 20.39
CA LYS A 502 14.96 5.73 21.38
C LYS A 502 13.74 5.57 22.28
N ASN A 503 13.15 6.66 22.75
CA ASN A 503 11.96 6.58 23.62
C ASN A 503 10.77 5.94 22.88
N ILE A 504 10.56 6.26 21.59
CA ILE A 504 9.53 5.59 20.78
C ILE A 504 9.81 4.09 20.69
N CYS A 505 11.08 3.70 20.48
CA CYS A 505 11.46 2.29 20.46
C CYS A 505 11.17 1.58 21.80
N ASP A 506 11.55 2.19 22.92
CA ASP A 506 11.33 1.64 24.27
C ASP A 506 9.82 1.45 24.57
N GLU A 507 8.98 2.40 24.16
CA GLU A 507 7.53 2.33 24.35
C GLU A 507 6.84 1.26 23.49
N THR A 508 7.41 0.91 22.36
CA THR A 508 6.78 0.00 21.38
C THR A 508 7.32 -1.41 21.41
N LEU A 509 8.59 -1.59 21.73
CA LEU A 509 9.27 -2.88 21.61
C LEU A 509 8.59 -3.99 22.43
N HIS A 510 8.24 -3.74 23.69
CA HIS A 510 7.58 -4.73 24.54
C HIS A 510 6.20 -5.16 24.03
N LYS A 511 5.49 -4.28 23.30
CA LYS A 511 4.21 -4.61 22.67
C LYS A 511 4.42 -5.59 21.53
N TRP A 512 5.44 -5.35 20.68
CA TRP A 512 5.79 -6.25 19.60
C TRP A 512 6.34 -7.59 20.09
N GLU A 513 7.10 -7.62 21.18
CA GLU A 513 7.53 -8.86 21.84
C GLU A 513 6.32 -9.70 22.26
N SER A 514 5.37 -9.10 22.96
CA SER A 514 4.13 -9.76 23.37
C SER A 514 3.32 -10.24 22.16
N PHE A 515 3.22 -9.43 21.11
CA PHE A 515 2.53 -9.78 19.88
C PHE A 515 3.17 -11.00 19.19
N ILE A 516 4.49 -11.00 19.03
CA ILE A 516 5.26 -12.12 18.45
C ILE A 516 5.07 -13.40 19.25
N GLU A 517 5.11 -13.30 20.58
CA GLU A 517 4.90 -14.47 21.46
C GLU A 517 3.49 -15.05 21.30
N ARG A 518 2.48 -14.21 21.15
CA ARG A 518 1.11 -14.65 20.85
C ARG A 518 1.00 -15.28 19.46
N CYS A 519 1.68 -14.72 18.46
CA CYS A 519 1.75 -15.32 17.14
C CYS A 519 2.37 -16.73 17.18
N ARG A 520 3.48 -16.91 17.92
CA ARG A 520 4.12 -18.23 18.08
C ARG A 520 3.21 -19.26 18.76
N LYS A 521 2.41 -18.83 19.73
CA LYS A 521 1.45 -19.72 20.41
C LYS A 521 0.28 -20.09 19.52
N LEU A 522 -0.17 -19.18 18.64
CA LEU A 522 -1.29 -19.39 17.72
C LEU A 522 -0.90 -20.28 16.53
N LEU A 523 0.32 -20.13 16.03
CA LEU A 523 0.79 -20.80 14.81
C LEU A 523 0.49 -22.31 14.77
N PRO A 524 0.82 -23.11 15.81
CA PRO A 524 0.56 -24.57 15.80
C PRO A 524 -0.92 -24.96 15.86
N LEU A 525 -1.82 -24.01 16.13
CA LEU A 525 -3.26 -24.25 16.17
C LEU A 525 -3.93 -24.12 14.79
N LEU A 526 -3.24 -23.56 13.81
CA LEU A 526 -3.72 -23.35 12.46
C LEU A 526 -3.42 -24.59 11.59
N ASN A 527 -4.26 -24.85 10.58
CA ASN A 527 -3.94 -25.85 9.55
C ASN A 527 -2.79 -25.36 8.64
N ALA A 528 -2.20 -26.26 7.84
CA ALA A 528 -0.98 -25.98 7.06
C ALA A 528 -1.12 -24.77 6.12
N ASP A 529 -2.24 -24.65 5.40
CA ASP A 529 -2.46 -23.52 4.49
C ASP A 529 -2.60 -22.20 5.23
N SER A 530 -3.32 -22.22 6.35
CA SER A 530 -3.49 -21.04 7.22
C SER A 530 -2.19 -20.66 7.93
N GLN A 531 -1.33 -21.64 8.31
CA GLN A 531 0.00 -21.37 8.85
C GLN A 531 0.86 -20.61 7.84
N LYS A 532 0.87 -21.05 6.57
CA LYS A 532 1.61 -20.39 5.51
C LYS A 532 1.17 -18.93 5.33
N LEU A 533 -0.14 -18.72 5.14
CA LEU A 533 -0.69 -17.37 5.01
C LEU A 533 -0.40 -16.50 6.24
N PHE A 534 -0.50 -17.06 7.43
CA PHE A 534 -0.22 -16.37 8.68
C PHE A 534 1.24 -15.92 8.78
N CYS A 535 2.19 -16.79 8.40
CA CYS A 535 3.62 -16.46 8.36
C CYS A 535 3.95 -15.38 7.34
N ASP A 536 3.25 -15.35 6.19
CA ASP A 536 3.50 -14.43 5.07
C ASP A 536 2.69 -13.13 5.15
N SER A 537 1.92 -12.94 6.21
CA SER A 537 1.04 -11.79 6.44
C SER A 537 1.25 -11.17 7.82
N ILE A 538 0.28 -11.28 8.71
CA ILE A 538 0.29 -10.57 10.01
C ILE A 538 1.50 -10.90 10.88
N PHE A 539 2.00 -12.15 10.86
CA PHE A 539 3.18 -12.52 11.62
C PHE A 539 4.46 -11.93 11.01
N LEU A 540 4.59 -11.95 9.68
CA LEU A 540 5.68 -11.25 8.97
C LEU A 540 5.71 -9.77 9.34
N HIS A 541 4.56 -9.10 9.28
CA HIS A 541 4.45 -7.68 9.61
C HIS A 541 4.88 -7.39 11.06
N GLY A 542 4.45 -8.21 12.00
CA GLY A 542 4.87 -8.10 13.40
C GLY A 542 6.39 -8.29 13.57
N ARG A 543 7.00 -9.28 12.89
CA ARG A 543 8.44 -9.53 12.90
C ARG A 543 9.24 -8.34 12.35
N LEU A 544 8.80 -7.74 11.25
CA LEU A 544 9.44 -6.55 10.66
C LEU A 544 9.43 -5.37 11.63
N HIS A 545 8.30 -5.09 12.26
CA HIS A 545 8.21 -4.03 13.26
C HIS A 545 9.05 -4.31 14.51
N TYR A 546 9.06 -5.55 15.00
CA TYR A 546 9.87 -5.94 16.16
C TYR A 546 11.36 -5.73 15.89
N HIS A 547 11.86 -6.29 14.79
CA HIS A 547 13.28 -6.18 14.47
C HIS A 547 13.67 -4.75 14.07
N GLY A 548 12.81 -4.02 13.39
CA GLY A 548 13.00 -2.60 13.09
C GLY A 548 13.13 -1.76 14.37
N ALA A 549 12.18 -1.91 15.31
CA ALA A 549 12.21 -1.18 16.59
C ALA A 549 13.44 -1.54 17.45
N ALA A 550 13.78 -2.83 17.53
CA ALA A 550 14.96 -3.28 18.28
C ALA A 550 16.26 -2.77 17.65
N GLY A 551 16.39 -2.87 16.32
CA GLY A 551 17.54 -2.35 15.59
C GLY A 551 17.71 -0.84 15.78
N ALA A 552 16.63 -0.06 15.66
CA ALA A 552 16.64 1.38 15.88
C ALA A 552 16.99 1.75 17.33
N LYS A 553 16.51 0.99 18.32
CA LYS A 553 16.88 1.16 19.72
C LYS A 553 18.38 0.98 19.94
N PHE A 554 18.95 -0.14 19.48
CA PHE A 554 20.37 -0.42 19.64
C PHE A 554 21.25 0.59 18.88
N PHE A 555 20.82 1.08 17.73
CA PHE A 555 21.47 2.19 17.04
C PHE A 555 21.52 3.45 17.91
N CYS A 556 20.40 3.84 18.49
CA CYS A 556 20.34 5.02 19.37
C CYS A 556 21.22 4.84 20.62
N GLU A 557 21.21 3.66 21.24
CA GLU A 557 22.05 3.34 22.38
C GLU A 557 23.53 3.35 22.01
N SER A 558 23.91 2.87 20.82
CA SER A 558 25.27 2.93 20.28
C SER A 558 25.75 4.38 20.20
N PHE A 559 24.98 5.28 19.62
CA PHE A 559 25.33 6.70 19.55
C PHE A 559 25.47 7.34 20.94
N LEU A 560 24.49 7.13 21.81
CA LEU A 560 24.50 7.70 23.16
C LEU A 560 25.68 7.20 23.99
N THR A 561 26.10 5.97 23.81
CA THR A 561 27.31 5.40 24.41
C THR A 561 28.57 5.96 23.78
N PHE A 562 28.61 6.13 22.46
CA PHE A 562 29.74 6.74 21.75
C PHE A 562 30.10 8.12 22.27
N ILE A 563 29.11 8.99 22.49
CA ILE A 563 29.34 10.36 23.00
C ILE A 563 29.84 10.41 24.42
N THR A 564 29.74 9.30 25.20
CA THR A 564 30.40 9.18 26.52
C THR A 564 31.85 8.74 26.44
N GLY A 565 32.35 8.40 25.24
CA GLY A 565 33.72 7.93 25.00
C GLY A 565 33.93 6.42 25.03
N ASP A 566 32.89 5.62 25.32
CA ASP A 566 32.97 4.16 25.27
C ASP A 566 32.72 3.62 23.85
N VAL A 567 33.76 3.69 23.02
CA VAL A 567 33.72 3.26 21.63
C VAL A 567 33.55 1.74 21.49
N CYS A 568 34.08 0.95 22.42
CA CYS A 568 33.96 -0.51 22.39
C CYS A 568 32.51 -0.97 22.64
N MET A 569 31.84 -0.38 23.61
CA MET A 569 30.42 -0.67 23.86
C MET A 569 29.56 -0.14 22.76
N ALA A 570 29.87 1.06 22.19
CA ALA A 570 29.15 1.60 21.04
C ALA A 570 29.26 0.68 19.81
N PHE A 571 30.44 0.11 19.53
CA PHE A 571 30.63 -0.90 18.48
C PHE A 571 29.72 -2.12 18.69
N ARG A 572 29.68 -2.64 19.91
CA ARG A 572 28.86 -3.80 20.24
C ARG A 572 27.37 -3.54 20.02
N LEU A 573 26.89 -2.38 20.46
CA LEU A 573 25.49 -1.97 20.28
C LEU A 573 25.15 -1.71 18.79
N ALA A 574 26.11 -1.20 18.01
CA ALA A 574 25.96 -1.06 16.56
C ALA A 574 25.85 -2.42 15.85
N ASP A 575 26.61 -3.43 16.29
CA ASP A 575 26.53 -4.80 15.76
C ASP A 575 25.19 -5.47 16.10
N GLU A 576 24.69 -5.29 17.31
CA GLU A 576 23.32 -5.72 17.69
C GLU A 576 22.25 -5.05 16.80
N SER A 577 22.38 -3.74 16.56
CA SER A 577 21.52 -3.02 15.64
C SER A 577 21.56 -3.61 14.22
N HIS A 578 22.76 -3.82 13.68
CA HIS A 578 22.98 -4.43 12.37
C HIS A 578 22.36 -5.82 12.29
N SER A 579 22.54 -6.67 13.32
CA SER A 579 21.97 -7.99 13.39
C SER A 579 20.43 -7.97 13.30
N HIS A 580 19.76 -7.04 13.98
CA HIS A 580 18.31 -6.90 13.91
C HIS A 580 17.83 -6.49 12.50
N PHE A 581 18.51 -5.55 11.84
CA PHE A 581 18.12 -5.18 10.47
C PHE A 581 18.44 -6.29 9.45
N LEU A 582 19.48 -7.10 9.67
CA LEU A 582 19.71 -8.32 8.88
C LEU A 582 18.58 -9.35 9.07
N GLN A 583 18.04 -9.48 10.28
CA GLN A 583 16.87 -10.32 10.50
C GLN A 583 15.65 -9.82 9.69
N SER A 584 15.45 -8.53 9.56
CA SER A 584 14.39 -7.99 8.70
C SER A 584 14.60 -8.37 7.22
N VAL A 585 15.84 -8.33 6.72
CA VAL A 585 16.18 -8.82 5.36
C VAL A 585 15.89 -10.31 5.22
N THR A 586 16.27 -11.10 6.24
CA THR A 586 16.03 -12.56 6.25
C THR A 586 14.54 -12.87 6.21
N ILE A 587 13.72 -12.16 6.98
CA ILE A 587 12.26 -12.32 7.04
C ILE A 587 11.63 -12.12 5.66
N LEU A 588 12.04 -11.07 4.93
CA LEU A 588 11.54 -10.82 3.59
C LEU A 588 12.00 -11.91 2.60
N THR A 589 13.26 -12.36 2.72
CA THR A 589 13.79 -13.45 1.87
C THR A 589 13.09 -14.78 2.14
N GLU A 590 12.76 -15.10 3.40
CA GLU A 590 11.99 -16.30 3.77
C GLU A 590 10.59 -16.29 3.16
N ALA A 591 9.99 -15.12 3.00
CA ALA A 591 8.66 -14.95 2.40
C ALA A 591 8.68 -14.97 0.86
N GLU A 592 9.85 -14.97 0.23
CA GLU A 592 10.04 -15.09 -1.22
C GLU A 592 10.07 -16.57 -1.66
N HIS A 593 8.99 -17.28 -1.44
CA HIS A 593 8.87 -18.69 -1.83
C HIS A 593 7.74 -18.92 -2.84
N ASP A 594 7.80 -20.02 -3.56
CA ASP A 594 6.82 -20.42 -4.58
C ASP A 594 6.57 -19.28 -5.60
N LYS A 595 5.31 -18.88 -5.77
CA LYS A 595 4.94 -17.79 -6.66
C LYS A 595 5.45 -16.42 -6.23
N TRP A 596 5.87 -16.26 -4.96
CA TRP A 596 6.38 -15.00 -4.42
C TRP A 596 7.89 -14.84 -4.56
N ALA A 597 8.58 -15.78 -5.23
CA ALA A 597 10.01 -15.69 -5.47
C ALA A 597 10.38 -14.33 -6.10
N GLY A 598 11.24 -13.56 -5.44
CA GLY A 598 11.68 -12.24 -5.87
C GLY A 598 10.69 -11.11 -5.64
N TYR A 599 9.57 -11.32 -4.93
CA TYR A 599 8.56 -10.28 -4.72
C TYR A 599 9.09 -9.03 -3.98
N TYR A 600 9.93 -9.24 -2.97
CA TYR A 600 10.51 -8.15 -2.16
C TYR A 600 11.82 -7.60 -2.71
N LYS A 601 12.38 -8.15 -3.81
CA LYS A 601 13.61 -7.63 -4.42
C LYS A 601 13.49 -6.18 -4.89
N GLY A 602 12.26 -5.73 -5.17
CA GLY A 602 11.92 -4.39 -5.60
C GLY A 602 11.76 -3.38 -4.46
N ASP A 603 11.97 -3.75 -3.20
CA ASP A 603 11.88 -2.82 -2.06
C ASP A 603 12.95 -1.73 -2.14
N CYS A 604 12.60 -0.62 -2.82
CA CYS A 604 13.42 0.58 -2.92
C CYS A 604 12.85 1.75 -2.10
N LEU A 605 11.68 1.58 -1.48
CA LEU A 605 10.99 2.63 -0.74
C LEU A 605 11.32 2.57 0.75
N THR A 606 11.07 1.45 1.42
CA THR A 606 11.57 1.22 2.78
C THR A 606 13.05 0.93 2.75
N ASP A 607 13.50 0.14 1.78
CA ASP A 607 14.88 -0.28 1.54
C ASP A 607 15.53 -0.86 2.82
N VAL A 608 14.95 -1.96 3.26
CA VAL A 608 15.40 -2.68 4.47
C VAL A 608 16.86 -3.11 4.35
N ARG A 609 17.27 -3.54 3.14
CA ARG A 609 18.64 -3.97 2.85
C ARG A 609 19.64 -2.81 2.97
N LEU A 610 19.29 -1.61 2.48
CA LEU A 610 20.15 -0.43 2.57
C LEU A 610 20.43 -0.05 4.03
N THR A 611 19.43 -0.16 4.90
CA THR A 611 19.63 0.13 6.33
C THR A 611 20.63 -0.84 6.95
N ALA A 612 20.57 -2.13 6.64
CA ALA A 612 21.56 -3.12 7.10
C ALA A 612 22.97 -2.82 6.56
N ILE A 613 23.08 -2.44 5.27
CA ILE A 613 24.37 -2.03 4.66
C ILE A 613 24.97 -0.83 5.39
N ASN A 614 24.17 0.20 5.66
CA ASN A 614 24.64 1.40 6.34
C ASN A 614 25.11 1.10 7.77
N LEU A 615 24.41 0.22 8.49
CA LEU A 615 24.82 -0.18 9.83
C LEU A 615 26.09 -1.02 9.83
N ASN A 616 26.30 -1.90 8.86
CA ASN A 616 27.59 -2.60 8.71
C ASN A 616 28.76 -1.62 8.50
N ALA A 617 28.53 -0.53 7.74
CA ALA A 617 29.52 0.53 7.60
C ALA A 617 29.80 1.22 8.94
N LEU A 618 28.78 1.52 9.75
CA LEU A 618 28.94 2.10 11.09
C LEU A 618 29.73 1.18 12.03
N VAL A 619 29.41 -0.12 12.05
CA VAL A 619 30.14 -1.12 12.84
C VAL A 619 31.63 -1.09 12.50
N SER A 620 31.97 -1.12 11.22
CA SER A 620 33.35 -1.06 10.73
C SER A 620 34.03 0.27 11.08
N TYR A 621 33.32 1.39 10.97
CA TYR A 621 33.80 2.72 11.34
C TYR A 621 34.17 2.80 12.83
N LEU A 622 33.29 2.35 13.72
CA LEU A 622 33.54 2.35 15.15
C LEU A 622 34.71 1.44 15.53
N ARG A 623 34.86 0.32 14.82
CA ARG A 623 36.00 -0.57 15.02
C ARG A 623 37.33 0.10 14.65
N VAL A 624 37.38 0.77 13.51
CA VAL A 624 38.60 1.51 13.10
C VAL A 624 38.97 2.57 14.14
N LEU A 625 37.97 3.28 14.69
CA LEU A 625 38.21 4.32 15.70
C LEU A 625 38.71 3.77 17.03
N GLY A 626 38.16 2.64 17.49
CA GLY A 626 38.42 2.15 18.84
C GLY A 626 39.45 1.01 18.95
N ASP A 627 39.41 0.05 18.01
CA ASP A 627 40.27 -1.13 17.97
C ASP A 627 41.60 -0.86 17.24
N GLY A 628 41.68 0.26 16.54
CA GLY A 628 42.88 0.72 15.84
C GLY A 628 43.10 0.01 14.50
N PRO A 629 44.20 0.37 13.78
CA PRO A 629 44.41 -0.06 12.40
C PRO A 629 44.68 -1.55 12.20
N SER A 630 45.09 -2.23 13.26
CA SER A 630 45.42 -3.68 13.21
C SER A 630 44.33 -4.58 13.79
N PHE A 631 43.24 -4.02 14.30
CA PHE A 631 42.09 -4.74 14.84
C PHE A 631 42.46 -5.76 15.92
N ASN A 632 43.32 -5.41 16.88
CA ASN A 632 43.81 -6.28 17.93
C ASN A 632 43.82 -5.65 19.33
N LYS A 633 43.49 -4.35 19.44
CA LYS A 633 43.51 -3.66 20.72
C LYS A 633 42.45 -4.23 21.69
N TRP A 634 41.22 -4.38 21.23
CA TRP A 634 40.14 -4.87 22.05
C TRP A 634 40.27 -6.35 22.38
N GLU A 635 40.81 -7.18 21.47
CA GLU A 635 41.18 -8.57 21.78
C GLU A 635 42.15 -8.61 22.94
N LYS A 636 43.20 -7.78 22.87
CA LYS A 636 44.22 -7.68 23.94
C LYS A 636 43.62 -7.16 25.24
N ASP A 637 42.84 -6.10 25.22
CA ASP A 637 42.35 -5.41 26.42
C ASP A 637 41.25 -6.21 27.15
N PHE A 638 40.44 -6.94 26.43
CA PHE A 638 39.23 -7.57 27.00
C PHE A 638 39.20 -9.10 26.95
N LEU A 639 39.82 -9.73 25.94
CA LEU A 639 39.72 -11.17 25.69
C LEU A 639 41.00 -11.91 26.07
N THR A 640 42.16 -11.23 26.18
CA THR A 640 43.41 -11.84 26.58
C THR A 640 43.51 -11.91 28.10
N GLU A 641 44.02 -13.03 28.63
CA GLU A 641 44.30 -13.21 30.05
C GLU A 641 45.20 -12.12 30.62
N ALA A 642 44.92 -11.68 31.85
CA ALA A 642 45.62 -10.57 32.48
C ALA A 642 47.15 -10.77 32.56
N SER A 643 47.61 -12.01 32.75
CA SER A 643 49.02 -12.42 32.77
C SER A 643 49.70 -12.22 31.41
N GLU A 644 48.97 -12.34 30.32
CA GLU A 644 49.48 -12.29 28.94
C GLU A 644 49.42 -10.88 28.31
N ARG A 645 48.59 -10.01 28.83
CA ARG A 645 48.32 -8.67 28.21
C ARG A 645 49.56 -7.83 28.02
N ASN A 646 50.53 -7.95 28.91
CA ASN A 646 51.77 -7.17 28.91
C ASN A 646 52.99 -7.95 28.38
N VAL A 647 52.80 -9.19 27.92
CA VAL A 647 53.87 -9.99 27.33
C VAL A 647 54.06 -9.63 25.87
N ALA A 648 55.14 -8.96 25.53
CA ALA A 648 55.37 -8.37 24.21
C ALA A 648 55.92 -9.35 23.16
N LEU A 649 56.02 -10.65 23.44
CA LEU A 649 56.69 -11.64 22.56
C LEU A 649 55.80 -12.12 21.38
N LEU A 650 54.49 -12.05 21.53
CA LEU A 650 53.57 -12.47 20.49
C LEU A 650 52.35 -11.54 20.48
N SER A 651 52.28 -10.68 19.50
CA SER A 651 51.18 -9.71 19.40
C SER A 651 49.89 -10.32 18.85
N SER A 652 49.95 -11.25 17.94
CA SER A 652 48.81 -11.98 17.43
C SER A 652 49.30 -13.24 16.72
N LYS A 653 48.67 -14.38 16.97
CA LYS A 653 48.92 -15.65 16.27
C LYS A 653 47.91 -15.97 15.21
N GLN A 654 46.88 -15.16 15.09
CA GLN A 654 45.74 -15.40 14.22
C GLN A 654 45.43 -14.15 13.36
N ARG A 655 44.70 -14.32 12.31
CA ARG A 655 44.11 -13.19 11.59
C ARG A 655 43.22 -12.38 12.52
N ALA A 656 43.04 -11.10 12.24
CA ALA A 656 42.06 -10.28 12.95
C ALA A 656 40.68 -10.93 12.88
N MET A 657 39.96 -10.96 14.00
CA MET A 657 38.56 -11.41 14.05
C MET A 657 37.70 -10.58 13.10
N THR A 658 36.65 -11.16 12.56
CA THR A 658 35.59 -10.40 11.90
C THR A 658 34.86 -9.52 12.91
N ASN A 659 34.06 -8.58 12.45
CA ASN A 659 33.24 -7.73 13.35
C ASN A 659 32.31 -8.58 14.21
N GLU A 660 31.63 -9.56 13.60
CA GLU A 660 30.70 -10.46 14.26
C GLU A 660 31.40 -11.37 15.29
N GLU A 661 32.54 -11.98 14.93
CA GLU A 661 33.33 -12.79 15.85
C GLU A 661 33.74 -11.97 17.11
N LEU A 662 34.27 -10.77 16.89
CA LEU A 662 34.70 -9.89 17.99
C LEU A 662 33.50 -9.43 18.85
N ALA A 663 32.41 -8.99 18.25
CA ALA A 663 31.22 -8.54 18.98
C ALA A 663 30.68 -9.65 19.90
N LYS A 664 30.60 -10.88 19.38
CA LYS A 664 30.16 -12.06 20.13
C LYS A 664 31.08 -12.37 21.32
N ASP A 665 32.39 -12.37 21.11
CA ASP A 665 33.36 -12.68 22.16
C ASP A 665 33.42 -11.60 23.25
N LEU A 666 33.32 -10.33 22.85
CA LEU A 666 33.17 -9.20 23.79
C LEU A 666 31.87 -9.31 24.59
N ALA A 667 30.77 -9.73 24.00
CA ALA A 667 29.50 -9.92 24.69
C ALA A 667 29.64 -11.00 25.79
N ALA A 668 30.29 -12.13 25.47
CA ALA A 668 30.56 -13.21 26.42
C ALA A 668 31.45 -12.72 27.55
N ALA A 669 32.55 -12.00 27.24
CA ALA A 669 33.50 -11.50 28.24
C ALA A 669 32.88 -10.47 29.21
N PHE A 670 32.00 -9.61 28.72
CA PHE A 670 31.31 -8.60 29.55
C PHE A 670 30.21 -9.24 30.42
N SER A 671 29.51 -10.25 29.90
CA SER A 671 28.52 -11.00 30.69
C SER A 671 29.14 -11.78 31.82
N SER A 672 30.31 -12.38 31.62
CA SER A 672 31.06 -13.14 32.66
C SER A 672 31.61 -12.24 33.79
N LYS A 673 31.94 -10.98 33.50
CA LYS A 673 32.41 -10.01 34.50
C LYS A 673 31.29 -9.42 35.36
N ASN A 674 30.03 -9.48 34.89
CA ASN A 674 28.85 -9.00 35.62
C ASN A 674 28.08 -10.14 36.31
N ALA A 675 28.53 -11.37 36.24
CA ALA A 675 28.01 -12.47 37.06
C ALA A 675 28.44 -12.27 38.53
N PRO A 676 27.50 -12.31 39.51
CA PRO A 676 27.79 -12.03 40.93
C PRO A 676 28.77 -12.99 41.55
#